data_3b23317ee8fb39eee2010a7bd354f9c5
#
_entry.id   3b23317ee8fb39eee2010a7bd354f9c5
#
_cell.length_a   1.000
_cell.length_b   1.000
_cell.length_c   1.000
_cell.angle_alpha   90.00
_cell.angle_beta   90.00
_cell.angle_gamma   90.00
#
_symmetry.space_group_name_H-M   'P 1'
#
loop_
_entity.id
_entity.type
_entity.pdbx_description
1 polymer ?
#
loop_
_entity_poly.entity_id
_entity_poly.type
_entity_poly.pdbx_seq_one_letter_code
_entity_poly.pdbx_strand_id
1 'polypeptide(L)'
;MIECGDTSLLVTATKTTKKDASDFLPLICEYEEKLYAAGRIPGGFMRREGRPPERATLIARLIDRPMRPLFPSWMRDEIQIVASCLSLDERVPADVLAVTGASIATLLGEIPFYGPMAAVRVGLIGDDFILNPSYREIEKGDLDIVVAGSPEGIVMIEAGANQLSEQDTIEAIDFGYEAVTELIKSQEDLLKDLGIKQIKPSDPEEDKTLPSYLEKNCSKAIDLVLKKFDQSKEERDLELEKIKTETQSKIDSLKDDNQVKVLTSENEKLIHSDFKKLTKKLMRSQIINDGKRVDGRELDEVRKITASAGILPKRVHGSALFQRGLTQVLSTTTLGTPSDAQEMDDLNPSTEKTYLHHYNFPPYSVGETRPMRTPGRREIGHGALAERAIIPVLPGKETFPYVLRVVSEVLSSNGSTSMGSVCGSTLSLLDAGVPLKALVSGTAMGLIKEGKEVRILTDIQGIEDFLGDMDFKVAGTDKGITALQMDMKITGLPVSIISDAIKKARPARLHILEKMQEAIDKPQESLSPHAPRLLSFRIDPELIGTVIGPGGRTIKGITERTNTKIDIEDGGIVTIASHDGAAAEEAQRIIEGLTRKVHEGEIFSGVVTRIIPIGAFVEILPGKEGMVHISQLSEARVERVEDVVRQGDEVTVRVREIDSRGRINLTLRGVGQNNGMSYPQPTPTPVAPLN
;
A
#
# COMPACT_ATOMS: atom_id res chain seq x y z
N MET A 1 30.52 7.07 1.90
CA MET A 1 29.60 7.87 1.08
C MET A 1 29.40 7.15 -0.24
N ILE A 2 28.19 7.12 -0.75
CA ILE A 2 27.84 6.67 -2.10
C ILE A 2 27.02 7.77 -2.77
N GLU A 3 27.30 8.06 -4.02
CA GLU A 3 26.75 9.22 -4.73
C GLU A 3 26.38 8.84 -6.17
N CYS A 4 25.29 9.41 -6.65
CA CYS A 4 24.86 9.33 -8.04
C CYS A 4 24.10 10.62 -8.38
N GLY A 5 24.57 11.40 -9.36
CA GLY A 5 24.07 12.75 -9.58
C GLY A 5 24.23 13.59 -8.31
N ASP A 6 23.16 14.30 -7.91
CA ASP A 6 23.11 15.07 -6.67
C ASP A 6 22.53 14.27 -5.49
N THR A 7 22.24 12.97 -5.67
CA THR A 7 21.84 12.09 -4.57
C THR A 7 23.06 11.53 -3.86
N SER A 8 23.15 11.74 -2.54
CA SER A 8 24.28 11.34 -1.69
C SER A 8 23.80 10.68 -0.41
N LEU A 9 24.34 9.50 -0.10
CA LEU A 9 24.02 8.76 1.13
C LEU A 9 25.29 8.44 1.92
N LEU A 10 25.18 8.58 3.24
CA LEU A 10 26.12 7.98 4.17
C LEU A 10 25.61 6.60 4.57
N VAL A 11 26.34 5.55 4.25
CA VAL A 11 26.01 4.19 4.65
C VAL A 11 27.08 3.64 5.56
N THR A 12 26.67 3.11 6.71
CA THR A 12 27.55 2.54 7.73
C THR A 12 27.15 1.10 8.02
N ALA A 13 28.12 0.26 8.31
CA ALA A 13 27.92 -1.10 8.80
C ALA A 13 28.75 -1.30 10.06
N THR A 14 28.12 -1.73 11.14
CA THR A 14 28.76 -1.94 12.45
C THR A 14 28.45 -3.33 12.95
N LYS A 15 29.47 -4.00 13.51
CA LYS A 15 29.35 -5.33 14.11
C LYS A 15 29.72 -5.27 15.59
N THR A 16 28.91 -5.92 16.45
CA THR A 16 29.18 -6.05 17.88
C THR A 16 28.95 -7.49 18.34
N THR A 17 29.96 -8.06 19.00
CA THR A 17 29.84 -9.40 19.57
C THR A 17 29.16 -9.34 20.93
N LYS A 18 27.99 -10.01 21.06
CA LYS A 18 27.27 -10.17 22.35
C LYS A 18 27.61 -11.47 23.04
N LYS A 19 27.60 -11.45 24.40
CA LYS A 19 27.82 -12.63 25.25
C LYS A 19 26.60 -13.57 25.27
N ASP A 20 25.38 -13.01 25.14
CA ASP A 20 24.13 -13.75 25.08
C ASP A 20 23.63 -13.83 23.64
N ALA A 21 24.01 -14.88 22.93
CA ALA A 21 23.64 -15.08 21.53
C ALA A 21 22.14 -15.40 21.38
N SER A 22 21.49 -14.70 20.44
CA SER A 22 20.13 -15.05 19.98
C SER A 22 20.16 -16.31 19.12
N ASP A 23 19.02 -17.00 18.94
CA ASP A 23 18.92 -18.17 18.05
C ASP A 23 18.92 -17.80 16.56
N PHE A 24 18.94 -16.51 16.22
CA PHE A 24 18.90 -15.97 14.85
C PHE A 24 19.91 -14.83 14.70
N LEU A 25 20.21 -14.47 13.46
CA LEU A 25 21.05 -13.32 13.12
C LEU A 25 20.35 -12.00 13.54
N PRO A 26 20.91 -11.26 14.52
CA PRO A 26 20.35 -9.96 14.93
C PRO A 26 20.82 -8.84 13.97
N LEU A 27 20.25 -8.84 12.76
CA LEU A 27 20.49 -7.81 11.75
C LEU A 27 19.46 -6.69 11.89
N ILE A 28 19.95 -5.46 12.02
CA ILE A 28 19.16 -4.23 12.08
C ILE A 28 19.55 -3.36 10.88
N CYS A 29 18.62 -3.14 9.97
CA CYS A 29 18.78 -2.18 8.87
C CYS A 29 17.89 -0.97 9.13
N GLU A 30 18.45 0.23 9.03
CA GLU A 30 17.78 1.51 9.18
C GLU A 30 18.00 2.36 7.94
N TYR A 31 16.96 3.09 7.56
CA TYR A 31 17.07 4.14 6.56
C TYR A 31 16.52 5.44 7.17
N GLU A 32 17.31 6.49 7.09
CA GLU A 32 16.94 7.80 7.64
C GLU A 32 16.72 8.81 6.52
N GLU A 33 15.52 9.36 6.46
CA GLU A 33 15.21 10.51 5.65
C GLU A 33 15.46 11.79 6.42
N LYS A 34 16.33 12.63 5.90
CA LYS A 34 16.59 13.97 6.43
C LYS A 34 15.94 14.97 5.47
N LEU A 35 14.93 15.70 5.90
CA LEU A 35 14.19 16.63 5.01
C LEU A 35 15.10 17.73 4.45
N TYR A 36 16.21 18.06 5.14
CA TYR A 36 17.22 18.95 4.59
C TYR A 36 17.88 18.42 3.30
N ALA A 37 17.83 17.09 3.06
CA ALA A 37 18.33 16.50 1.81
C ALA A 37 17.60 17.03 0.56
N ALA A 38 16.34 17.44 0.73
CA ALA A 38 15.54 18.11 -0.30
C ALA A 38 15.36 19.62 0.00
N GLY A 39 16.19 20.22 0.85
CA GLY A 39 16.10 21.65 1.21
C GLY A 39 14.84 22.02 2.00
N ARG A 40 14.20 21.07 2.68
CA ARG A 40 12.92 21.25 3.38
C ARG A 40 13.08 21.24 4.89
N ILE A 41 12.20 21.96 5.59
CA ILE A 41 12.04 21.93 7.04
C ILE A 41 10.84 21.03 7.35
N PRO A 42 10.94 20.11 8.35
CA PRO A 42 9.82 19.26 8.75
C PRO A 42 8.53 20.01 9.04
N GLY A 43 7.39 19.54 8.50
CA GLY A 43 6.09 20.18 8.60
C GLY A 43 5.47 20.09 10.00
N GLY A 44 5.87 19.09 10.82
CA GLY A 44 5.35 18.88 12.16
C GLY A 44 5.63 20.04 13.14
N PHE A 45 4.85 20.13 14.24
CA PHE A 45 4.95 21.21 15.23
C PHE A 45 6.38 21.43 15.77
N MET A 46 7.12 20.34 16.02
CA MET A 46 8.48 20.40 16.56
C MET A 46 9.53 20.83 15.53
N ARG A 47 9.17 20.93 14.24
CA ARG A 47 10.09 21.24 13.12
C ARG A 47 11.35 20.35 13.13
N ARG A 48 11.18 19.09 13.51
CA ARG A 48 12.22 18.08 13.57
C ARG A 48 11.68 16.75 13.08
N GLU A 49 12.52 15.94 12.45
CA GLU A 49 12.20 14.56 12.11
C GLU A 49 11.80 13.78 13.36
N GLY A 50 10.69 13.05 13.26
CA GLY A 50 10.13 12.24 14.32
C GLY A 50 10.39 10.75 14.13
N ARG A 51 9.30 9.95 14.17
CA ARG A 51 9.37 8.53 13.84
C ARG A 51 9.63 8.38 12.34
N PRO A 52 10.37 7.32 11.93
CA PRO A 52 10.56 7.04 10.52
C PRO A 52 9.20 6.97 9.79
N PRO A 53 9.04 7.68 8.66
CA PRO A 53 7.83 7.57 7.83
C PRO A 53 7.71 6.16 7.25
N GLU A 54 6.52 5.84 6.71
CA GLU A 54 6.25 4.54 6.07
C GLU A 54 7.29 4.22 5.01
N ARG A 55 7.61 5.20 4.15
CA ARG A 55 8.62 5.09 3.10
C ARG A 55 10.00 4.70 3.65
N ALA A 56 10.48 5.37 4.69
CA ALA A 56 11.77 5.03 5.31
C ALA A 56 11.80 3.60 5.85
N THR A 57 10.68 3.15 6.44
CA THR A 57 10.50 1.76 6.89
C THR A 57 10.56 0.78 5.73
N LEU A 58 9.94 1.09 4.59
CA LEU A 58 9.95 0.25 3.39
C LEU A 58 11.35 0.17 2.76
N ILE A 59 12.08 1.29 2.68
CA ILE A 59 13.47 1.30 2.19
C ILE A 59 14.40 0.53 3.14
N ALA A 60 14.24 0.66 4.46
CA ALA A 60 14.98 -0.16 5.43
C ALA A 60 14.74 -1.67 5.21
N ARG A 61 13.51 -2.06 4.86
CA ARG A 61 13.18 -3.45 4.47
C ARG A 61 13.79 -3.83 3.12
N LEU A 62 13.82 -2.89 2.18
CA LEU A 62 14.47 -3.11 0.87
C LEU A 62 15.97 -3.40 1.02
N ILE A 63 16.63 -2.84 2.06
CA ILE A 63 18.01 -3.15 2.43
C ILE A 63 18.12 -4.50 3.16
N ASP A 64 17.30 -4.73 4.20
CA ASP A 64 17.37 -5.93 5.06
C ASP A 64 17.16 -7.22 4.28
N ARG A 65 16.16 -7.26 3.42
CA ARG A 65 15.71 -8.49 2.73
C ARG A 65 16.78 -9.13 1.85
N PRO A 66 17.48 -8.42 0.96
CA PRO A 66 18.53 -9.01 0.14
C PRO A 66 19.84 -9.22 0.92
N MET A 67 20.10 -8.45 1.98
CA MET A 67 21.31 -8.60 2.79
C MET A 67 21.26 -9.85 3.68
N ARG A 68 20.11 -10.12 4.27
CA ARG A 68 19.92 -11.16 5.29
C ARG A 68 20.35 -12.56 4.83
N PRO A 69 19.98 -13.09 3.65
CA PRO A 69 20.39 -14.41 3.19
C PRO A 69 21.89 -14.54 2.87
N LEU A 70 22.57 -13.40 2.72
CA LEU A 70 23.99 -13.37 2.40
C LEU A 70 24.90 -13.35 3.65
N PHE A 71 24.34 -13.32 4.85
CA PHE A 71 25.08 -13.57 6.07
C PHE A 71 25.06 -15.04 6.45
N PRO A 72 26.13 -15.59 7.07
CA PRO A 72 26.18 -16.96 7.50
C PRO A 72 25.06 -17.30 8.49
N SER A 73 24.41 -18.45 8.34
CA SER A 73 23.33 -18.89 9.21
C SER A 73 23.75 -19.12 10.67
N TRP A 74 25.03 -19.33 10.92
CA TRP A 74 25.62 -19.51 12.25
C TRP A 74 26.01 -18.20 12.94
N MET A 75 26.06 -17.06 12.20
CA MET A 75 26.46 -15.77 12.78
C MET A 75 25.47 -15.30 13.84
N ARG A 76 26.01 -14.89 14.99
CA ARG A 76 25.23 -14.42 16.15
C ARG A 76 25.64 -13.03 16.61
N ASP A 77 26.65 -12.43 15.94
CA ASP A 77 27.01 -11.03 16.17
C ASP A 77 25.86 -10.11 15.80
N GLU A 78 25.65 -9.04 16.56
CA GLU A 78 24.73 -7.98 16.16
C GLU A 78 25.35 -7.17 15.01
N ILE A 79 24.59 -7.01 13.95
CA ILE A 79 24.96 -6.19 12.80
C ILE A 79 23.93 -5.08 12.65
N GLN A 80 24.41 -3.85 12.58
CA GLN A 80 23.58 -2.68 12.26
C GLN A 80 24.09 -2.02 10.99
N ILE A 81 23.18 -1.81 10.04
CA ILE A 81 23.40 -1.08 8.80
C ILE A 81 22.50 0.15 8.84
N VAL A 82 23.08 1.33 8.70
CA VAL A 82 22.35 2.60 8.66
C VAL A 82 22.67 3.32 7.38
N ALA A 83 21.66 3.65 6.59
CA ALA A 83 21.76 4.48 5.40
C ALA A 83 21.03 5.81 5.65
N SER A 84 21.76 6.91 5.66
CA SER A 84 21.22 8.27 5.86
C SER A 84 21.28 9.03 4.55
N CYS A 85 20.12 9.50 4.04
CA CYS A 85 20.03 10.34 2.86
C CYS A 85 20.42 11.78 3.23
N LEU A 86 21.54 12.27 2.67
CA LEU A 86 22.09 13.58 2.97
C LEU A 86 21.81 14.62 1.88
N SER A 87 21.60 14.16 0.65
CA SER A 87 21.17 14.97 -0.49
C SER A 87 20.32 14.11 -1.41
N LEU A 88 19.26 14.65 -2.00
CA LEU A 88 18.36 13.94 -2.91
C LEU A 88 18.12 14.72 -4.19
N ASP A 89 18.41 14.07 -5.32
CA ASP A 89 17.97 14.46 -6.65
C ASP A 89 16.73 13.66 -7.03
N GLU A 90 15.63 14.33 -7.38
CA GLU A 90 14.39 13.67 -7.80
C GLU A 90 14.55 12.77 -9.05
N ARG A 91 15.64 12.96 -9.80
CA ARG A 91 15.99 12.12 -10.95
C ARG A 91 16.67 10.82 -10.55
N VAL A 92 17.19 10.73 -9.32
CA VAL A 92 17.96 9.57 -8.82
C VAL A 92 17.40 9.12 -7.48
N PRO A 93 16.41 8.19 -7.48
CA PRO A 93 15.88 7.61 -6.24
C PRO A 93 16.98 7.00 -5.36
N ALA A 94 16.93 7.28 -4.05
CA ALA A 94 17.98 6.92 -3.12
C ALA A 94 17.97 5.45 -2.66
N ASP A 95 16.88 4.74 -2.87
CA ASP A 95 16.61 3.42 -2.27
C ASP A 95 17.54 2.32 -2.81
N VAL A 96 17.67 2.15 -4.13
CA VAL A 96 18.58 1.14 -4.72
C VAL A 96 20.04 1.50 -4.46
N LEU A 97 20.35 2.79 -4.36
CA LEU A 97 21.68 3.28 -3.99
C LEU A 97 21.99 2.90 -2.53
N ALA A 98 21.01 2.98 -1.63
CA ALA A 98 21.14 2.55 -0.24
C ALA A 98 21.42 1.04 -0.12
N VAL A 99 20.77 0.22 -0.94
CA VAL A 99 20.98 -1.24 -0.97
C VAL A 99 22.42 -1.57 -1.41
N THR A 100 22.88 -0.99 -2.51
CA THR A 100 24.25 -1.17 -3.01
C THR A 100 25.29 -0.62 -2.02
N GLY A 101 25.00 0.54 -1.41
CA GLY A 101 25.83 1.13 -0.36
C GLY A 101 25.96 0.27 0.89
N ALA A 102 24.88 -0.46 1.27
CA ALA A 102 24.90 -1.40 2.39
C ALA A 102 25.87 -2.58 2.13
N SER A 103 25.89 -3.11 0.90
CA SER A 103 26.87 -4.12 0.49
C SER A 103 28.29 -3.62 0.63
N ILE A 104 28.60 -2.46 0.03
CA ILE A 104 29.94 -1.86 0.06
C ILE A 104 30.36 -1.59 1.51
N ALA A 105 29.50 -0.99 2.34
CA ALA A 105 29.82 -0.70 3.74
C ALA A 105 30.12 -1.96 4.56
N THR A 106 29.41 -3.06 4.31
CA THR A 106 29.62 -4.35 4.96
C THR A 106 30.96 -4.96 4.56
N LEU A 107 31.31 -4.90 3.28
CA LEU A 107 32.58 -5.41 2.73
C LEU A 107 33.78 -4.58 3.22
N LEU A 108 33.67 -3.26 3.25
CA LEU A 108 34.69 -2.35 3.78
C LEU A 108 34.91 -2.51 5.30
N GLY A 109 33.86 -2.89 6.01
CA GLY A 109 33.90 -3.21 7.45
C GLY A 109 34.47 -4.59 7.77
N GLU A 110 34.91 -5.34 6.77
CA GLU A 110 35.45 -6.70 6.91
C GLU A 110 34.50 -7.65 7.68
N ILE A 111 33.20 -7.42 7.54
CA ILE A 111 32.17 -8.28 8.15
C ILE A 111 32.00 -9.51 7.27
N PRO A 112 32.03 -10.77 7.82
CA PRO A 112 31.85 -11.98 7.04
C PRO A 112 30.50 -11.97 6.29
N PHE A 113 30.54 -12.02 4.96
CA PHE A 113 29.39 -11.79 4.08
C PHE A 113 29.60 -12.51 2.74
N TYR A 114 28.55 -13.18 2.21
CA TYR A 114 28.58 -13.87 0.91
C TYR A 114 28.36 -12.92 -0.29
N GLY A 115 28.45 -11.61 -0.07
CA GLY A 115 28.41 -10.61 -1.15
C GLY A 115 29.67 -10.64 -2.04
N PRO A 116 29.85 -9.63 -2.92
CA PRO A 116 29.02 -8.40 -3.01
C PRO A 116 27.60 -8.62 -3.48
N MET A 117 26.75 -7.64 -3.24
CA MET A 117 25.44 -7.59 -3.85
C MET A 117 25.12 -6.17 -4.32
N ALA A 118 24.21 -6.06 -5.30
CA ALA A 118 23.72 -4.78 -5.77
C ALA A 118 22.22 -4.85 -6.05
N ALA A 119 21.61 -3.68 -6.20
CA ALA A 119 20.23 -3.55 -6.63
C ALA A 119 20.10 -2.46 -7.70
N VAL A 120 19.18 -2.68 -8.61
CA VAL A 120 18.74 -1.69 -9.58
C VAL A 120 17.21 -1.62 -9.60
N ARG A 121 16.70 -0.49 -10.07
CA ARG A 121 15.29 -0.31 -10.40
C ARG A 121 15.12 -0.38 -11.92
N VAL A 122 14.06 -1.05 -12.38
CA VAL A 122 13.68 -1.07 -13.79
C VAL A 122 12.28 -0.52 -13.92
N GLY A 123 12.10 0.46 -14.80
CA GLY A 123 10.81 0.98 -15.24
C GLY A 123 10.51 0.49 -16.65
N LEU A 124 9.22 0.49 -17.03
CA LEU A 124 8.76 0.30 -18.40
C LEU A 124 7.96 1.52 -18.83
N ILE A 125 8.42 2.21 -19.86
CA ILE A 125 7.75 3.39 -20.42
C ILE A 125 7.50 3.15 -21.90
N GLY A 126 6.24 2.97 -22.28
CA GLY A 126 5.93 2.42 -23.61
C GLY A 126 6.47 1.02 -23.72
N ASP A 127 7.34 0.79 -24.72
CA ASP A 127 7.97 -0.52 -24.97
C ASP A 127 9.42 -0.61 -24.48
N ASP A 128 9.94 0.45 -23.82
CA ASP A 128 11.35 0.54 -23.45
C ASP A 128 11.57 0.31 -21.94
N PHE A 129 12.49 -0.60 -21.60
CA PHE A 129 12.98 -0.75 -20.23
C PHE A 129 14.01 0.34 -19.89
N ILE A 130 13.83 1.00 -18.76
CA ILE A 130 14.70 2.07 -18.26
C ILE A 130 15.33 1.65 -16.93
N LEU A 131 16.67 1.72 -16.85
CA LEU A 131 17.38 1.50 -15.60
C LEU A 131 17.35 2.74 -14.70
N ASN A 132 17.04 2.52 -13.43
CA ASN A 132 16.99 3.54 -12.39
C ASN A 132 16.20 4.79 -12.81
N PRO A 133 14.92 4.61 -13.23
CA PRO A 133 14.08 5.71 -13.67
C PRO A 133 13.89 6.73 -12.56
N SER A 134 13.71 8.00 -12.93
CA SER A 134 13.33 9.09 -12.04
C SER A 134 11.91 8.88 -11.47
N TYR A 135 11.57 9.58 -10.39
CA TYR A 135 10.20 9.51 -9.83
C TYR A 135 9.11 9.84 -10.85
N ARG A 136 9.36 10.80 -11.75
CA ARG A 136 8.40 11.17 -12.82
C ARG A 136 8.23 10.09 -13.88
N GLU A 137 9.29 9.35 -14.16
CA GLU A 137 9.26 8.22 -15.09
C GLU A 137 8.55 7.02 -14.46
N ILE A 138 8.78 6.75 -13.17
CA ILE A 138 8.06 5.71 -12.41
C ILE A 138 6.55 6.00 -12.42
N GLU A 139 6.15 7.25 -12.15
CA GLU A 139 4.73 7.64 -12.11
C GLU A 139 4.01 7.44 -13.46
N LYS A 140 4.72 7.60 -14.58
CA LYS A 140 4.18 7.46 -15.94
C LYS A 140 4.31 6.05 -16.51
N GLY A 141 5.16 5.23 -15.92
CA GLY A 141 5.48 3.90 -16.41
C GLY A 141 4.46 2.84 -16.00
N ASP A 142 4.45 1.75 -16.75
CA ASP A 142 3.62 0.57 -16.46
C ASP A 142 4.30 -0.43 -15.53
N LEU A 143 5.59 -0.23 -15.19
CA LEU A 143 6.37 -1.07 -14.30
C LEU A 143 7.26 -0.23 -13.39
N ASP A 144 7.32 -0.63 -12.14
CA ASP A 144 8.29 -0.23 -11.14
C ASP A 144 8.80 -1.47 -10.41
N ILE A 145 9.96 -2.00 -10.81
CA ILE A 145 10.53 -3.21 -10.24
C ILE A 145 11.94 -2.97 -9.71
N VAL A 146 12.20 -3.39 -8.49
CA VAL A 146 13.54 -3.45 -7.90
C VAL A 146 14.03 -4.89 -7.95
N VAL A 147 15.20 -5.10 -8.54
CA VAL A 147 15.89 -6.37 -8.60
C VAL A 147 17.20 -6.26 -7.81
N ALA A 148 17.38 -7.11 -6.81
CA ALA A 148 18.65 -7.23 -6.09
C ALA A 148 19.23 -8.62 -6.29
N GLY A 149 20.55 -8.69 -6.45
CA GLY A 149 21.25 -9.93 -6.73
C GLY A 149 22.65 -10.00 -6.13
N SER A 150 23.16 -11.24 -6.07
CA SER A 150 24.52 -11.62 -5.72
C SER A 150 25.20 -12.26 -6.94
N PRO A 151 26.48 -12.66 -6.86
CA PRO A 151 27.12 -13.44 -7.93
C PRO A 151 26.45 -14.79 -8.22
N GLU A 152 25.66 -15.32 -7.27
CA GLU A 152 24.98 -16.61 -7.40
C GLU A 152 23.56 -16.51 -8.01
N GLY A 153 23.03 -15.30 -8.15
CA GLY A 153 21.71 -15.07 -8.72
C GLY A 153 20.92 -13.97 -7.99
N ILE A 154 19.63 -13.91 -8.32
CA ILE A 154 18.71 -12.94 -7.73
C ILE A 154 18.39 -13.34 -6.29
N VAL A 155 18.41 -12.36 -5.37
CA VAL A 155 18.13 -12.55 -3.94
C VAL A 155 16.86 -11.85 -3.47
N MET A 156 16.37 -10.84 -4.20
CA MET A 156 15.15 -10.12 -3.86
C MET A 156 14.54 -9.47 -5.09
N ILE A 157 13.21 -9.50 -5.16
CA ILE A 157 12.41 -8.75 -6.12
C ILE A 157 11.31 -8.03 -5.35
N GLU A 158 11.04 -6.78 -5.75
CA GLU A 158 9.87 -6.04 -5.32
C GLU A 158 9.32 -5.22 -6.49
N ALA A 159 8.03 -5.42 -6.85
CA ALA A 159 7.46 -4.76 -8.01
C ALA A 159 6.04 -4.27 -7.79
N GLY A 160 5.71 -3.17 -8.48
CA GLY A 160 4.38 -2.74 -8.84
C GLY A 160 4.26 -2.67 -10.37
N ALA A 161 3.13 -3.08 -10.92
CA ALA A 161 2.93 -3.10 -12.37
C ALA A 161 1.48 -2.80 -12.75
N ASN A 162 1.26 -2.20 -13.90
CA ASN A 162 -0.07 -1.92 -14.43
C ASN A 162 -0.59 -3.10 -15.27
N GLN A 163 -0.86 -4.23 -14.59
CA GLN A 163 -1.37 -5.46 -15.22
C GLN A 163 -0.43 -5.99 -16.34
N LEU A 164 0.87 -5.96 -16.06
CA LEU A 164 1.91 -6.38 -17.02
C LEU A 164 1.88 -7.90 -17.23
N SER A 165 2.19 -8.34 -18.46
CA SER A 165 2.26 -9.77 -18.76
C SER A 165 3.37 -10.47 -17.96
N GLU A 166 3.22 -11.78 -17.72
CA GLU A 166 4.26 -12.58 -17.07
C GLU A 166 5.57 -12.54 -17.86
N GLN A 167 5.49 -12.49 -19.21
CA GLN A 167 6.66 -12.47 -20.08
C GLN A 167 7.44 -11.17 -19.96
N ASP A 168 6.77 -10.02 -20.08
CA ASP A 168 7.42 -8.71 -19.97
C ASP A 168 8.02 -8.51 -18.57
N THR A 169 7.34 -9.04 -17.54
CA THR A 169 7.85 -9.02 -16.17
C THR A 169 9.14 -9.84 -16.03
N ILE A 170 9.23 -11.01 -16.68
CA ILE A 170 10.43 -11.84 -16.67
C ILE A 170 11.57 -11.16 -17.42
N GLU A 171 11.29 -10.54 -18.57
CA GLU A 171 12.27 -9.78 -19.35
C GLU A 171 12.82 -8.57 -18.56
N ALA A 172 11.96 -7.86 -17.83
CA ALA A 172 12.39 -6.78 -16.95
C ALA A 172 13.30 -7.25 -15.81
N ILE A 173 13.01 -8.44 -15.24
CA ILE A 173 13.85 -9.06 -14.21
C ILE A 173 15.23 -9.41 -14.77
N ASP A 174 15.27 -10.00 -15.94
CA ASP A 174 16.52 -10.39 -16.62
C ASP A 174 17.38 -9.16 -16.95
N PHE A 175 16.75 -8.15 -17.57
CA PHE A 175 17.38 -6.86 -17.87
C PHE A 175 17.95 -6.19 -16.61
N GLY A 176 17.21 -6.20 -15.50
CA GLY A 176 17.69 -5.66 -14.22
C GLY A 176 18.85 -6.47 -13.65
N TYR A 177 18.82 -7.81 -13.76
CA TYR A 177 19.87 -8.65 -13.22
C TYR A 177 21.19 -8.55 -14.00
N GLU A 178 21.16 -8.31 -15.31
CA GLU A 178 22.36 -7.98 -16.10
C GLU A 178 23.06 -6.75 -15.54
N ALA A 179 22.32 -5.67 -15.27
CA ALA A 179 22.88 -4.44 -14.68
C ALA A 179 23.37 -4.65 -13.24
N VAL A 180 22.69 -5.47 -12.43
CA VAL A 180 23.14 -5.87 -11.10
C VAL A 180 24.51 -6.56 -11.18
N THR A 181 24.71 -7.43 -12.16
CA THR A 181 25.99 -8.16 -12.36
C THR A 181 27.15 -7.20 -12.65
N GLU A 182 26.93 -6.14 -13.42
CA GLU A 182 27.93 -5.09 -13.68
C GLU A 182 28.29 -4.30 -12.42
N LEU A 183 27.28 -3.96 -11.60
CA LEU A 183 27.50 -3.28 -10.32
C LEU A 183 28.25 -4.16 -9.32
N ILE A 184 28.00 -5.46 -9.30
CA ILE A 184 28.73 -6.42 -8.48
C ILE A 184 30.21 -6.44 -8.87
N LYS A 185 30.49 -6.55 -10.17
CA LYS A 185 31.87 -6.50 -10.68
C LYS A 185 32.58 -5.20 -10.33
N SER A 186 31.90 -4.07 -10.42
CA SER A 186 32.45 -2.77 -10.03
C SER A 186 32.82 -2.73 -8.54
N GLN A 187 32.04 -3.37 -7.66
CA GLN A 187 32.38 -3.49 -6.23
C GLN A 187 33.60 -4.40 -6.01
N GLU A 188 33.73 -5.50 -6.74
CA GLU A 188 34.88 -6.41 -6.68
C GLU A 188 36.19 -5.67 -7.12
N ASP A 189 36.11 -4.89 -8.20
CA ASP A 189 37.24 -4.08 -8.68
C ASP A 189 37.62 -3.00 -7.65
N LEU A 190 36.64 -2.31 -7.03
CA LEU A 190 36.89 -1.34 -5.96
C LEU A 190 37.62 -1.97 -4.76
N LEU A 191 37.18 -3.14 -4.30
CA LEU A 191 37.83 -3.83 -3.17
C LEU A 191 39.25 -4.21 -3.50
N LYS A 192 39.52 -4.65 -4.73
CA LYS A 192 40.83 -5.00 -5.22
C LYS A 192 41.75 -3.77 -5.27
N ASP A 193 41.26 -2.63 -5.78
CA ASP A 193 42.01 -1.37 -5.85
C ASP A 193 42.38 -0.83 -4.46
N LEU A 194 41.49 -1.03 -3.49
CA LEU A 194 41.72 -0.66 -2.09
C LEU A 194 42.58 -1.69 -1.32
N GLY A 195 42.93 -2.82 -1.93
CA GLY A 195 43.68 -3.90 -1.27
C GLY A 195 42.92 -4.62 -0.15
N ILE A 196 41.58 -4.49 -0.13
CA ILE A 196 40.71 -5.11 0.88
C ILE A 196 40.40 -6.53 0.45
N LYS A 197 40.66 -7.48 1.34
CA LYS A 197 40.26 -8.89 1.11
C LYS A 197 38.89 -9.13 1.69
N GLN A 198 37.97 -9.57 0.83
CA GLN A 198 36.67 -10.05 1.29
C GLN A 198 36.87 -11.23 2.25
N ILE A 199 36.28 -11.12 3.45
CA ILE A 199 36.21 -12.22 4.40
C ILE A 199 35.03 -13.13 4.00
N LYS A 200 35.36 -14.23 3.29
CA LYS A 200 34.36 -15.26 3.00
C LYS A 200 34.02 -16.00 4.29
N PRO A 201 32.74 -16.12 4.64
CA PRO A 201 32.36 -16.92 5.79
C PRO A 201 32.85 -18.35 5.65
N SER A 202 33.41 -18.90 6.73
CA SER A 202 33.71 -20.35 6.85
C SER A 202 32.80 -20.94 7.88
N ASP A 203 32.17 -22.04 7.55
CA ASP A 203 31.31 -22.73 8.51
C ASP A 203 32.16 -23.24 9.70
N PRO A 204 31.69 -23.02 10.94
CA PRO A 204 32.34 -23.59 12.11
C PRO A 204 32.28 -25.11 12.08
N GLU A 205 33.26 -25.77 12.68
CA GLU A 205 33.18 -27.23 12.88
C GLU A 205 31.94 -27.56 13.73
N GLU A 206 30.96 -28.19 13.11
CA GLU A 206 29.73 -28.64 13.81
C GLU A 206 30.04 -29.91 14.59
N ASP A 207 29.69 -29.94 15.88
CA ASP A 207 29.61 -31.18 16.63
C ASP A 207 28.44 -32.02 16.09
N LYS A 208 28.73 -33.10 15.39
CA LYS A 208 27.77 -34.01 14.76
C LYS A 208 27.18 -35.05 15.71
N THR A 209 27.59 -35.06 16.98
CA THR A 209 27.19 -36.10 17.95
C THR A 209 25.67 -36.08 18.20
N LEU A 210 25.12 -34.89 18.54
CA LEU A 210 23.68 -34.75 18.78
C LEU A 210 22.85 -34.89 17.49
N PRO A 211 23.19 -34.23 16.37
CA PRO A 211 22.48 -34.43 15.10
C PRO A 211 22.43 -35.90 14.67
N SER A 212 23.52 -36.65 14.78
CA SER A 212 23.57 -38.08 14.42
C SER A 212 22.70 -38.94 15.35
N TYR A 213 22.69 -38.60 16.64
CA TYR A 213 21.82 -39.29 17.60
C TYR A 213 20.35 -39.08 17.28
N LEU A 214 19.93 -37.82 17.01
CA LEU A 214 18.56 -37.48 16.64
C LEU A 214 18.17 -38.17 15.32
N GLU A 215 19.02 -38.13 14.31
CA GLU A 215 18.78 -38.80 13.03
C GLU A 215 18.51 -40.29 13.19
N LYS A 216 19.33 -40.98 13.98
CA LYS A 216 19.17 -42.39 14.24
C LYS A 216 17.90 -42.76 15.02
N ASN A 217 17.52 -41.94 16.01
CA ASN A 217 16.46 -42.27 16.96
C ASN A 217 15.10 -41.64 16.63
N CYS A 218 15.04 -40.52 15.90
CA CYS A 218 13.81 -39.79 15.67
C CYS A 218 13.32 -39.79 14.23
N SER A 219 14.20 -39.98 13.21
CA SER A 219 13.84 -39.85 11.80
C SER A 219 12.60 -40.65 11.40
N LYS A 220 12.51 -41.92 11.80
CA LYS A 220 11.36 -42.78 11.48
C LYS A 220 10.06 -42.26 12.10
N ALA A 221 10.12 -41.82 13.35
CA ALA A 221 8.94 -41.31 14.04
C ALA A 221 8.46 -39.98 13.43
N ILE A 222 9.39 -39.07 13.11
CA ILE A 222 9.09 -37.82 12.44
C ILE A 222 8.52 -38.07 11.04
N ASP A 223 9.13 -38.94 10.23
CA ASP A 223 8.66 -39.28 8.89
C ASP A 223 7.24 -39.84 8.90
N LEU A 224 6.92 -40.72 9.88
CA LEU A 224 5.57 -41.23 10.06
C LEU A 224 4.54 -40.11 10.36
N VAL A 225 4.91 -39.14 11.16
CA VAL A 225 4.03 -37.99 11.45
C VAL A 225 3.85 -37.12 10.21
N LEU A 226 4.93 -36.81 9.47
CA LEU A 226 4.88 -36.02 8.25
C LEU A 226 4.07 -36.67 7.12
N LYS A 227 3.92 -37.98 7.11
CA LYS A 227 3.13 -38.75 6.12
C LYS A 227 1.66 -38.97 6.51
N LYS A 228 1.22 -38.46 7.65
CA LYS A 228 -0.19 -38.46 8.04
C LYS A 228 -0.87 -37.21 7.45
N PHE A 229 -1.30 -37.26 6.20
CA PHE A 229 -1.82 -36.13 5.46
C PHE A 229 -3.22 -35.64 5.89
N ASP A 230 -3.94 -36.45 6.67
CA ASP A 230 -5.30 -36.21 7.15
C ASP A 230 -5.37 -35.48 8.50
N GLN A 231 -4.22 -35.31 9.18
CA GLN A 231 -4.18 -34.64 10.48
C GLN A 231 -4.15 -33.11 10.37
N SER A 232 -4.72 -32.46 11.36
CA SER A 232 -4.65 -30.99 11.49
C SER A 232 -3.23 -30.52 11.80
N LYS A 233 -3.00 -29.20 11.62
CA LYS A 233 -1.72 -28.58 12.01
C LYS A 233 -1.43 -28.78 13.49
N GLU A 234 -2.44 -28.59 14.33
CA GLU A 234 -2.35 -28.70 15.79
C GLU A 234 -2.00 -30.13 16.23
N GLU A 235 -2.63 -31.12 15.62
CA GLU A 235 -2.33 -32.53 15.87
C GLU A 235 -0.91 -32.93 15.49
N ARG A 236 -0.47 -32.50 14.30
CA ARG A 236 0.89 -32.69 13.81
C ARG A 236 1.92 -32.05 14.75
N ASP A 237 1.71 -30.80 15.12
CA ASP A 237 2.63 -30.05 15.96
C ASP A 237 2.71 -30.68 17.37
N LEU A 238 1.58 -31.17 17.91
CA LEU A 238 1.52 -31.93 19.16
C LEU A 238 2.30 -33.29 19.09
N GLU A 239 2.14 -34.04 18.01
CA GLU A 239 2.86 -35.29 17.82
C GLU A 239 4.38 -35.07 17.69
N LEU A 240 4.80 -34.04 16.94
CA LEU A 240 6.21 -33.66 16.84
C LEU A 240 6.80 -33.22 18.19
N GLU A 241 6.05 -32.40 18.95
CA GLU A 241 6.46 -31.97 20.29
C GLU A 241 6.58 -33.16 21.27
N LYS A 242 5.66 -34.13 21.19
CA LYS A 242 5.74 -35.36 21.99
C LYS A 242 6.99 -36.15 21.66
N ILE A 243 7.33 -36.37 20.39
CA ILE A 243 8.56 -37.05 19.96
C ILE A 243 9.78 -36.30 20.51
N LYS A 244 9.80 -34.98 20.44
CA LYS A 244 10.88 -34.14 20.96
C LYS A 244 11.05 -34.33 22.48
N THR A 245 9.96 -34.24 23.24
CA THR A 245 9.96 -34.39 24.71
C THR A 245 10.41 -35.79 25.15
N GLU A 246 9.94 -36.83 24.48
CA GLU A 246 10.38 -38.20 24.75
C GLU A 246 11.88 -38.41 24.47
N THR A 247 12.36 -37.76 23.38
CA THR A 247 13.77 -37.79 23.00
C THR A 247 14.63 -37.04 24.00
N GLN A 248 14.18 -35.85 24.46
CA GLN A 248 14.83 -35.09 25.51
C GLN A 248 14.99 -35.95 26.79
N SER A 249 13.90 -36.57 27.22
CA SER A 249 13.92 -37.46 28.43
C SER A 249 14.90 -38.63 28.29
N LYS A 250 15.02 -39.22 27.08
CA LYS A 250 16.00 -40.25 26.79
C LYS A 250 17.43 -39.73 26.86
N ILE A 251 17.70 -38.57 26.27
CA ILE A 251 19.02 -37.92 26.31
C ILE A 251 19.38 -37.59 27.76
N ASP A 252 18.43 -37.06 28.54
CA ASP A 252 18.65 -36.76 29.97
C ASP A 252 18.98 -37.97 30.80
N SER A 253 18.46 -39.17 30.43
CA SER A 253 18.81 -40.45 31.10
C SER A 253 20.19 -40.95 30.73
N LEU A 254 20.80 -40.49 29.64
CA LEU A 254 22.13 -40.89 29.14
C LEU A 254 23.27 -39.98 29.68
N LYS A 255 22.99 -39.11 30.65
CA LYS A 255 23.99 -38.14 31.21
C LYS A 255 25.25 -38.78 31.76
N ASP A 256 25.17 -40.06 32.15
CA ASP A 256 26.31 -40.84 32.72
C ASP A 256 27.06 -41.66 31.65
N ASP A 257 26.62 -41.65 30.39
CA ASP A 257 27.23 -42.47 29.34
C ASP A 257 28.16 -41.61 28.45
N ASN A 258 29.45 -42.01 28.35
CA ASN A 258 30.46 -41.30 27.56
C ASN A 258 30.14 -41.15 26.05
N GLN A 259 29.00 -41.68 25.58
CA GLN A 259 28.56 -41.58 24.20
C GLN A 259 27.86 -40.24 23.85
N VAL A 260 27.40 -39.51 24.86
CA VAL A 260 26.76 -38.20 24.67
C VAL A 260 27.45 -37.20 25.60
N LYS A 261 28.62 -36.78 25.20
CA LYS A 261 29.36 -35.72 25.89
C LYS A 261 28.62 -34.44 25.60
N VAL A 262 28.12 -33.79 26.60
CA VAL A 262 27.46 -32.45 26.57
C VAL A 262 26.04 -32.54 27.11
N LEU A 263 25.80 -32.20 28.35
CA LEU A 263 24.44 -31.93 28.75
C LEU A 263 24.40 -31.05 30.01
N THR A 264 24.60 -29.76 29.77
CA THR A 264 24.25 -28.67 30.71
C THR A 264 22.95 -28.02 30.23
N SER A 265 22.41 -27.06 30.96
CA SER A 265 21.17 -26.33 30.64
C SER A 265 21.12 -25.65 29.24
N GLU A 266 22.25 -25.54 28.53
CA GLU A 266 22.34 -25.06 27.14
C GLU A 266 21.81 -26.09 26.12
N ASN A 267 21.67 -27.35 26.50
CA ASN A 267 21.34 -28.44 25.57
C ASN A 267 19.87 -28.53 25.20
N GLU A 268 18.98 -28.08 26.02
CA GLU A 268 17.56 -28.05 25.67
C GLU A 268 17.33 -27.17 24.41
N LYS A 269 18.04 -26.03 24.32
CA LYS A 269 18.03 -25.17 23.12
C LYS A 269 18.67 -25.87 21.92
N LEU A 270 19.77 -26.56 22.10
CA LEU A 270 20.44 -27.30 21.01
C LEU A 270 19.58 -28.46 20.50
N ILE A 271 18.95 -29.23 21.37
CA ILE A 271 18.05 -30.31 20.98
C ILE A 271 16.86 -29.73 20.21
N HIS A 272 16.27 -28.65 20.68
CA HIS A 272 15.19 -27.99 19.95
C HIS A 272 15.63 -27.55 18.54
N SER A 273 16.79 -26.92 18.43
CA SER A 273 17.34 -26.47 17.15
C SER A 273 17.61 -27.61 16.19
N ASP A 274 18.30 -28.68 16.66
CA ASP A 274 18.70 -29.81 15.81
C ASP A 274 17.52 -30.72 15.46
N PHE A 275 16.54 -30.87 16.37
CA PHE A 275 15.29 -31.57 16.07
C PHE A 275 14.52 -30.81 14.94
N LYS A 276 14.51 -29.49 14.98
CA LYS A 276 13.90 -28.66 13.95
C LYS A 276 14.64 -28.76 12.61
N LYS A 277 15.99 -28.79 12.63
CA LYS A 277 16.80 -29.03 11.42
C LYS A 277 16.51 -30.42 10.83
N LEU A 278 16.38 -31.45 11.66
CA LEU A 278 16.04 -32.83 11.23
C LEU A 278 14.63 -32.86 10.60
N THR A 279 13.64 -32.28 11.27
CA THR A 279 12.27 -32.15 10.72
C THR A 279 12.26 -31.45 9.37
N LYS A 280 13.00 -30.35 9.26
CA LYS A 280 13.20 -29.62 7.99
C LYS A 280 13.78 -30.54 6.91
N LYS A 281 14.85 -31.26 7.22
CA LYS A 281 15.52 -32.19 6.29
C LYS A 281 14.56 -33.27 5.78
N LEU A 282 13.78 -33.89 6.66
CA LEU A 282 12.83 -34.95 6.31
C LEU A 282 11.67 -34.42 5.46
N MET A 283 11.08 -33.27 5.81
CA MET A 283 10.03 -32.66 5.03
C MET A 283 10.52 -32.27 3.63
N ARG A 284 11.70 -31.68 3.52
CA ARG A 284 12.30 -31.32 2.23
C ARG A 284 12.57 -32.56 1.38
N SER A 285 13.08 -33.63 2.01
CA SER A 285 13.30 -34.92 1.34
C SER A 285 12.00 -35.52 0.79
N GLN A 286 10.91 -35.47 1.56
CA GLN A 286 9.60 -35.94 1.12
C GLN A 286 9.11 -35.14 -0.11
N ILE A 287 9.21 -33.81 -0.09
CA ILE A 287 8.76 -32.96 -1.20
C ILE A 287 9.62 -33.20 -2.46
N ILE A 288 10.94 -33.33 -2.30
CA ILE A 288 11.84 -33.56 -3.45
C ILE A 288 11.63 -34.94 -4.05
N ASN A 289 11.58 -36.02 -3.22
CA ASN A 289 11.57 -37.40 -3.69
C ASN A 289 10.16 -37.90 -4.01
N ASP A 290 9.19 -37.62 -3.14
CA ASP A 290 7.84 -38.17 -3.25
C ASP A 290 6.86 -37.20 -3.97
N GLY A 291 7.24 -35.92 -4.13
CA GLY A 291 6.39 -34.89 -4.73
C GLY A 291 5.16 -34.54 -3.88
N LYS A 292 5.11 -34.99 -2.62
CA LYS A 292 3.96 -34.78 -1.70
C LYS A 292 4.28 -33.75 -0.63
N ARG A 293 3.34 -32.86 -0.42
CA ARG A 293 3.41 -31.80 0.61
C ARG A 293 2.95 -32.36 1.97
N VAL A 294 3.25 -31.61 3.05
CA VAL A 294 2.92 -32.05 4.43
C VAL A 294 1.42 -32.14 4.73
N ASP A 295 0.58 -31.57 3.90
CA ASP A 295 -0.89 -31.66 3.96
C ASP A 295 -1.47 -32.54 2.85
N GLY A 296 -0.63 -33.30 2.16
CA GLY A 296 -1.02 -34.25 1.11
C GLY A 296 -1.29 -33.64 -0.26
N ARG A 297 -1.28 -32.29 -0.39
CA ARG A 297 -1.47 -31.62 -1.67
C ARG A 297 -0.35 -31.95 -2.67
N GLU A 298 -0.70 -31.87 -3.94
CA GLU A 298 0.26 -31.83 -5.04
C GLU A 298 1.02 -30.50 -5.05
N LEU A 299 2.13 -30.42 -5.80
CA LEU A 299 3.00 -29.23 -5.79
C LEU A 299 2.30 -27.97 -6.29
N ASP A 300 1.38 -28.11 -7.26
CA ASP A 300 0.67 -27.01 -7.92
C ASP A 300 -0.75 -26.79 -7.36
N GLU A 301 -1.14 -27.48 -6.31
CA GLU A 301 -2.50 -27.44 -5.73
C GLU A 301 -2.65 -26.26 -4.75
N VAL A 302 -3.77 -25.52 -4.94
CA VAL A 302 -4.19 -24.41 -4.09
C VAL A 302 -5.07 -24.93 -2.96
N ARG A 303 -4.90 -24.41 -1.73
CA ARG A 303 -5.76 -24.74 -0.58
C ARG A 303 -7.22 -24.33 -0.86
N LYS A 304 -8.15 -25.01 -0.20
CA LYS A 304 -9.59 -24.66 -0.30
C LYS A 304 -9.82 -23.19 0.02
N ILE A 305 -10.58 -22.50 -0.86
CA ILE A 305 -10.92 -21.09 -0.73
C ILE A 305 -12.38 -20.97 -0.31
N THR A 306 -12.64 -20.02 0.58
CA THR A 306 -13.97 -19.52 0.92
C THR A 306 -13.91 -18.01 0.96
N ALA A 307 -14.84 -17.34 0.27
CA ALA A 307 -14.95 -15.90 0.21
C ALA A 307 -16.38 -15.47 0.52
N SER A 308 -16.55 -14.34 1.20
CA SER A 308 -17.86 -13.74 1.47
C SER A 308 -17.71 -12.22 1.51
N ALA A 309 -18.66 -11.51 0.91
CA ALA A 309 -18.74 -10.06 0.93
C ALA A 309 -19.95 -9.59 1.74
N GLY A 310 -19.94 -8.35 2.26
CA GLY A 310 -21.05 -7.77 2.99
C GLY A 310 -21.31 -8.43 4.36
N ILE A 311 -20.27 -8.92 5.02
CA ILE A 311 -20.40 -9.72 6.25
C ILE A 311 -20.61 -8.91 7.52
N LEU A 312 -20.29 -7.62 7.51
CA LEU A 312 -20.49 -6.71 8.64
C LEU A 312 -21.74 -5.83 8.42
N PRO A 313 -22.33 -5.30 9.52
CA PRO A 313 -23.45 -4.37 9.41
C PRO A 313 -23.15 -3.17 8.52
N LYS A 314 -24.17 -2.61 7.87
CA LYS A 314 -24.07 -1.48 6.91
C LYS A 314 -23.40 -0.21 7.44
N ARG A 315 -23.11 -0.12 8.75
CA ARG A 315 -22.30 0.96 9.33
C ARG A 315 -20.88 0.96 8.76
N VAL A 316 -20.34 -0.22 8.42
CA VAL A 316 -19.12 -0.38 7.64
C VAL A 316 -19.47 -0.22 6.18
N HIS A 317 -18.71 0.60 5.44
CA HIS A 317 -19.07 0.94 4.06
C HIS A 317 -18.94 -0.24 3.11
N GLY A 318 -17.93 -1.10 3.32
CA GLY A 318 -17.75 -2.38 2.66
C GLY A 318 -16.96 -3.34 3.52
N SER A 319 -17.22 -4.65 3.41
CA SER A 319 -16.55 -5.67 4.20
C SER A 319 -16.50 -7.01 3.47
N ALA A 320 -15.42 -7.76 3.67
CA ALA A 320 -15.28 -9.10 3.14
C ALA A 320 -14.44 -9.99 4.05
N LEU A 321 -14.76 -11.27 4.05
CA LEU A 321 -13.95 -12.31 4.66
C LEU A 321 -13.38 -13.20 3.55
N PHE A 322 -12.06 -13.28 3.49
CA PHE A 322 -11.37 -14.20 2.61
C PHE A 322 -10.65 -15.26 3.43
N GLN A 323 -10.88 -16.51 3.11
CA GLN A 323 -10.26 -17.65 3.77
C GLN A 323 -9.62 -18.58 2.75
N ARG A 324 -8.39 -19.02 3.03
CA ARG A 324 -7.65 -19.99 2.25
C ARG A 324 -7.00 -21.01 3.19
N GLY A 325 -7.55 -22.22 3.23
CA GLY A 325 -7.25 -23.19 4.27
C GLY A 325 -7.53 -22.60 5.66
N LEU A 326 -6.53 -22.58 6.52
CA LEU A 326 -6.62 -21.98 7.87
C LEU A 326 -6.32 -20.49 7.88
N THR A 327 -5.81 -19.91 6.80
CA THR A 327 -5.54 -18.46 6.74
C THR A 327 -6.83 -17.70 6.50
N GLN A 328 -7.16 -16.75 7.36
CA GLN A 328 -8.40 -15.99 7.35
C GLN A 328 -8.12 -14.50 7.53
N VAL A 329 -8.63 -13.67 6.62
CA VAL A 329 -8.46 -12.22 6.61
C VAL A 329 -9.81 -11.54 6.47
N LEU A 330 -10.14 -10.66 7.39
CA LEU A 330 -11.27 -9.74 7.33
C LEU A 330 -10.77 -8.41 6.78
N SER A 331 -11.29 -7.98 5.64
CA SER A 331 -11.00 -6.67 5.05
C SER A 331 -12.22 -5.76 5.13
N THR A 332 -11.99 -4.51 5.50
CA THR A 332 -13.04 -3.48 5.59
C THR A 332 -12.65 -2.27 4.77
N THR A 333 -13.61 -1.69 4.06
CA THR A 333 -13.43 -0.49 3.26
C THR A 333 -14.20 0.68 3.86
N THR A 334 -13.54 1.83 3.96
CA THR A 334 -14.15 3.11 4.33
C THR A 334 -13.98 4.10 3.20
N LEU A 335 -15.06 4.74 2.80
CA LEU A 335 -15.09 5.82 1.82
C LEU A 335 -14.98 7.15 2.58
N GLY A 336 -13.97 7.94 2.25
CA GLY A 336 -13.72 9.25 2.82
C GLY A 336 -13.92 10.35 1.79
N THR A 337 -13.87 11.60 2.25
CA THR A 337 -13.91 12.80 1.41
C THR A 337 -12.49 13.19 0.96
N PRO A 338 -12.29 14.03 -0.06
CA PRO A 338 -10.96 14.47 -0.49
C PRO A 338 -10.06 14.99 0.64
N SER A 339 -10.63 15.72 1.61
CA SER A 339 -9.88 16.23 2.77
C SER A 339 -9.50 15.17 3.81
N ASP A 340 -9.89 13.91 3.62
CA ASP A 340 -9.40 12.78 4.42
C ASP A 340 -8.15 12.13 3.80
N ALA A 341 -7.63 12.68 2.68
CA ALA A 341 -6.36 12.25 2.09
C ALA A 341 -5.22 12.39 3.08
N GLN A 342 -4.27 11.46 3.03
CA GLN A 342 -3.09 11.55 3.88
C GLN A 342 -2.09 12.52 3.26
N GLU A 343 -1.76 13.58 4.00
CA GLU A 343 -0.63 14.45 3.64
C GLU A 343 0.70 13.71 3.88
N MET A 344 1.58 13.75 2.89
CA MET A 344 2.90 13.12 2.93
C MET A 344 3.96 14.18 3.27
N ASP A 345 4.67 13.98 4.38
CA ASP A 345 5.80 14.82 4.81
C ASP A 345 7.09 13.99 4.85
N ASP A 346 7.42 13.42 3.70
CA ASP A 346 8.64 12.62 3.46
C ASP A 346 9.38 13.13 2.21
N LEU A 347 10.41 12.43 1.78
CA LEU A 347 11.18 12.81 0.59
C LEU A 347 10.53 12.40 -0.75
N ASN A 348 9.31 11.88 -0.73
CA ASN A 348 8.57 11.58 -1.95
C ASN A 348 8.10 12.90 -2.61
N PRO A 349 8.14 13.03 -3.94
CA PRO A 349 7.52 14.14 -4.65
C PRO A 349 5.99 14.21 -4.50
N SER A 350 5.32 13.08 -4.30
CA SER A 350 3.88 13.05 -4.05
C SER A 350 3.55 13.62 -2.66
N THR A 351 2.63 14.58 -2.63
CA THR A 351 2.21 15.27 -1.40
C THR A 351 0.97 14.68 -0.75
N GLU A 352 0.23 13.85 -1.47
CA GLU A 352 -1.03 13.26 -1.03
C GLU A 352 -1.15 11.79 -1.38
N LYS A 353 -1.81 11.04 -0.49
CA LYS A 353 -2.16 9.64 -0.68
C LYS A 353 -3.67 9.47 -0.49
N THR A 354 -4.38 9.06 -1.54
CA THR A 354 -5.85 8.91 -1.55
C THR A 354 -6.33 7.47 -1.42
N TYR A 355 -5.43 6.50 -1.57
CA TYR A 355 -5.67 5.10 -1.26
C TYR A 355 -4.75 4.66 -0.14
N LEU A 356 -5.33 4.17 0.94
CA LEU A 356 -4.65 3.77 2.17
C LEU A 356 -4.96 2.30 2.42
N HIS A 357 -3.93 1.46 2.49
CA HIS A 357 -4.10 0.05 2.86
C HIS A 357 -3.36 -0.25 4.15
N HIS A 358 -4.10 -0.49 5.23
CA HIS A 358 -3.57 -0.88 6.52
C HIS A 358 -3.74 -2.38 6.75
N TYR A 359 -2.68 -3.00 7.25
CA TYR A 359 -2.64 -4.43 7.55
C TYR A 359 -2.30 -4.63 9.02
N ASN A 360 -3.10 -5.41 9.72
CA ASN A 360 -2.92 -5.74 11.12
C ASN A 360 -2.73 -7.25 11.30
N PHE A 361 -1.71 -7.61 12.09
CA PHE A 361 -1.38 -9.00 12.42
C PHE A 361 -1.39 -9.20 13.93
N PRO A 362 -2.57 -9.32 14.56
CA PRO A 362 -2.69 -9.47 16.00
C PRO A 362 -2.17 -10.83 16.48
N PRO A 363 -1.67 -10.91 17.73
CA PRO A 363 -1.07 -12.14 18.27
C PRO A 363 -1.98 -13.36 18.24
N TYR A 364 -3.27 -13.16 18.45
CA TYR A 364 -4.24 -14.26 18.44
C TYR A 364 -4.33 -14.97 17.07
N SER A 365 -3.92 -14.31 15.96
CA SER A 365 -3.94 -14.90 14.62
C SER A 365 -3.02 -16.13 14.48
N VAL A 366 -2.02 -16.24 15.35
CA VAL A 366 -1.08 -17.38 15.43
C VAL A 366 -1.15 -18.09 16.78
N GLY A 367 -2.15 -17.82 17.61
CA GLY A 367 -2.33 -18.43 18.93
C GLY A 367 -1.36 -17.92 20.02
N GLU A 368 -0.73 -16.75 19.79
CA GLU A 368 0.18 -16.15 20.76
C GLU A 368 -0.53 -15.17 21.68
N THR A 369 0.03 -15.02 22.90
CA THR A 369 -0.38 -13.99 23.85
C THR A 369 0.76 -12.97 24.04
N ARG A 370 0.53 -11.74 23.56
CA ARG A 370 1.47 -10.62 23.72
C ARG A 370 0.71 -9.29 23.74
N PRO A 371 1.29 -8.22 24.33
CA PRO A 371 0.66 -6.91 24.26
C PRO A 371 0.44 -6.43 22.82
N MET A 372 -0.73 -5.83 22.57
CA MET A 372 -1.00 -5.14 21.31
C MET A 372 -0.12 -3.88 21.24
N ARG A 373 0.60 -3.73 20.16
CA ARG A 373 1.52 -2.63 19.88
C ARG A 373 1.17 -1.94 18.57
N THR A 374 1.83 -0.82 18.30
CA THR A 374 1.79 -0.20 16.97
C THR A 374 2.31 -1.17 15.89
N PRO A 375 1.82 -1.08 14.65
CA PRO A 375 2.26 -1.92 13.56
C PRO A 375 3.79 -1.96 13.43
N GLY A 376 4.34 -3.15 13.31
CA GLY A 376 5.76 -3.37 13.10
C GLY A 376 6.14 -3.26 11.62
N ARG A 377 7.44 -3.34 11.32
CA ARG A 377 7.95 -3.26 9.93
C ARG A 377 7.35 -4.31 8.99
N ARG A 378 7.03 -5.51 9.50
CA ARG A 378 6.40 -6.58 8.71
C ARG A 378 4.98 -6.20 8.30
N GLU A 379 4.21 -5.63 9.22
CA GLU A 379 2.84 -5.22 8.98
C GLU A 379 2.79 -4.06 7.97
N ILE A 380 3.68 -3.07 8.10
CA ILE A 380 3.85 -1.98 7.14
C ILE A 380 4.18 -2.54 5.74
N GLY A 381 5.14 -3.46 5.65
CA GLY A 381 5.53 -4.06 4.37
C GLY A 381 4.44 -4.90 3.71
N HIS A 382 3.62 -5.62 4.49
CA HIS A 382 2.49 -6.39 3.95
C HIS A 382 1.34 -5.47 3.50
N GLY A 383 1.09 -4.38 4.23
CA GLY A 383 0.13 -3.35 3.82
C GLY A 383 0.54 -2.70 2.51
N ALA A 384 1.79 -2.28 2.39
CA ALA A 384 2.33 -1.66 1.18
C ALA A 384 2.30 -2.60 -0.04
N LEU A 385 2.55 -3.90 0.13
CA LEU A 385 2.40 -4.88 -0.94
C LEU A 385 0.96 -5.00 -1.42
N ALA A 386 0.00 -5.09 -0.50
CA ALA A 386 -1.41 -5.18 -0.84
C ALA A 386 -1.93 -3.88 -1.46
N GLU A 387 -1.45 -2.73 -0.99
CA GLU A 387 -1.74 -1.43 -1.58
C GLU A 387 -1.26 -1.35 -3.02
N ARG A 388 0.01 -1.67 -3.27
CA ARG A 388 0.62 -1.68 -4.60
C ARG A 388 -0.13 -2.61 -5.56
N ALA A 389 -0.61 -3.77 -5.07
CA ALA A 389 -1.37 -4.72 -5.87
C ALA A 389 -2.73 -4.17 -6.36
N ILE A 390 -3.37 -3.29 -5.60
CA ILE A 390 -4.73 -2.77 -5.87
C ILE A 390 -4.71 -1.45 -6.65
N ILE A 391 -3.70 -0.60 -6.47
CA ILE A 391 -3.62 0.72 -7.12
C ILE A 391 -3.92 0.69 -8.63
N PRO A 392 -3.39 -0.25 -9.45
CA PRO A 392 -3.62 -0.24 -10.89
C PRO A 392 -5.07 -0.42 -11.32
N VAL A 393 -5.88 -1.04 -10.46
CA VAL A 393 -7.28 -1.34 -10.76
C VAL A 393 -8.28 -0.34 -10.15
N LEU A 394 -7.80 0.64 -9.40
CA LEU A 394 -8.66 1.66 -8.82
C LEU A 394 -9.29 2.55 -9.90
N PRO A 395 -10.49 3.05 -9.69
CA PRO A 395 -11.09 4.06 -10.56
C PRO A 395 -10.31 5.38 -10.48
N GLY A 396 -10.36 6.18 -11.54
CA GLY A 396 -9.82 7.54 -11.52
C GLY A 396 -10.63 8.46 -10.60
N LYS A 397 -9.99 9.51 -10.08
CA LYS A 397 -10.63 10.53 -9.21
C LYS A 397 -11.85 11.17 -9.86
N GLU A 398 -11.86 11.34 -11.18
CA GLU A 398 -13.00 11.91 -11.92
C GLU A 398 -14.24 11.00 -11.89
N THR A 399 -14.03 9.69 -11.87
CA THR A 399 -15.11 8.69 -11.86
C THR A 399 -15.59 8.38 -10.44
N PHE A 400 -14.66 8.35 -9.48
CA PHE A 400 -14.95 7.99 -8.10
C PHE A 400 -14.09 8.84 -7.14
N PRO A 401 -14.52 10.06 -6.77
CA PRO A 401 -13.72 11.07 -6.08
C PRO A 401 -13.58 10.82 -4.57
N TYR A 402 -13.58 9.58 -4.13
CA TYR A 402 -13.43 9.21 -2.72
C TYR A 402 -11.98 8.93 -2.36
N VAL A 403 -11.61 9.30 -1.14
CA VAL A 403 -10.46 8.71 -0.46
C VAL A 403 -10.86 7.33 0.03
N LEU A 404 -10.05 6.34 -0.29
CA LEU A 404 -10.32 4.94 0.03
C LEU A 404 -9.38 4.47 1.14
N ARG A 405 -9.94 4.01 2.25
CA ARG A 405 -9.17 3.35 3.30
C ARG A 405 -9.61 1.90 3.45
N VAL A 406 -8.70 0.98 3.18
CA VAL A 406 -8.89 -0.45 3.43
C VAL A 406 -8.09 -0.86 4.65
N VAL A 407 -8.70 -1.64 5.53
CA VAL A 407 -8.03 -2.27 6.67
C VAL A 407 -8.21 -3.77 6.59
N SER A 408 -7.09 -4.50 6.54
CA SER A 408 -7.08 -5.96 6.56
C SER A 408 -6.66 -6.48 7.93
N GLU A 409 -7.58 -7.15 8.63
CA GLU A 409 -7.38 -7.78 9.93
C GLU A 409 -7.14 -9.28 9.74
N VAL A 410 -5.97 -9.76 10.12
CA VAL A 410 -5.67 -11.18 10.07
C VAL A 410 -6.31 -11.88 11.26
N LEU A 411 -7.33 -12.70 11.02
CA LEU A 411 -8.04 -13.44 12.07
C LEU A 411 -7.35 -14.76 12.42
N SER A 412 -6.78 -15.43 11.40
CA SER A 412 -6.00 -16.67 11.55
C SER A 412 -4.92 -16.74 10.48
N SER A 413 -3.76 -17.28 10.80
CA SER A 413 -2.61 -17.35 9.90
C SER A 413 -2.00 -18.75 9.82
N ASN A 414 -1.95 -19.28 8.60
CA ASN A 414 -1.15 -20.43 8.22
C ASN A 414 -0.44 -20.19 6.87
N GLY A 415 0.28 -19.07 6.79
CA GLY A 415 1.02 -18.62 5.59
C GLY A 415 0.19 -17.79 4.61
N SER A 416 0.88 -16.89 3.91
CA SER A 416 0.34 -16.06 2.82
C SER A 416 -0.81 -15.12 3.21
N THR A 417 -0.75 -14.53 4.38
CA THR A 417 -1.75 -13.55 4.86
C THR A 417 -1.80 -12.28 4.04
N SER A 418 -0.65 -11.81 3.50
CA SER A 418 -0.59 -10.63 2.63
C SER A 418 -1.40 -10.84 1.33
N MET A 419 -1.31 -12.03 0.74
CA MET A 419 -2.12 -12.36 -0.45
C MET A 419 -3.59 -12.58 -0.10
N GLY A 420 -3.89 -13.07 1.09
CA GLY A 420 -5.24 -13.06 1.65
C GLY A 420 -5.80 -11.65 1.80
N SER A 421 -4.96 -10.68 2.19
CA SER A 421 -5.34 -9.26 2.27
C SER A 421 -5.64 -8.67 0.89
N VAL A 422 -4.87 -8.98 -0.14
CA VAL A 422 -5.16 -8.56 -1.53
C VAL A 422 -6.54 -9.03 -1.96
N CYS A 423 -6.84 -10.32 -1.78
CA CYS A 423 -8.13 -10.90 -2.14
C CYS A 423 -9.29 -10.27 -1.33
N GLY A 424 -9.13 -10.19 0.00
CA GLY A 424 -10.14 -9.60 0.88
C GLY A 424 -10.40 -8.13 0.58
N SER A 425 -9.36 -7.38 0.25
CA SER A 425 -9.46 -5.96 -0.11
C SER A 425 -10.22 -5.74 -1.42
N THR A 426 -9.93 -6.53 -2.44
CA THR A 426 -10.69 -6.52 -3.70
C THR A 426 -12.18 -6.72 -3.44
N LEU A 427 -12.54 -7.75 -2.65
CA LEU A 427 -13.94 -8.05 -2.32
C LEU A 427 -14.59 -6.95 -1.50
N SER A 428 -13.90 -6.38 -0.50
CA SER A 428 -14.44 -5.32 0.36
C SER A 428 -14.63 -4.00 -0.38
N LEU A 429 -13.79 -3.70 -1.38
CA LEU A 429 -13.93 -2.55 -2.26
C LEU A 429 -15.17 -2.70 -3.16
N LEU A 430 -15.41 -3.88 -3.73
CA LEU A 430 -16.62 -4.17 -4.50
C LEU A 430 -17.90 -4.06 -3.63
N ASP A 431 -17.84 -4.58 -2.39
CA ASP A 431 -18.96 -4.46 -1.45
C ASP A 431 -19.23 -3.01 -1.02
N ALA A 432 -18.19 -2.16 -1.03
CA ALA A 432 -18.34 -0.72 -0.82
C ALA A 432 -18.88 0.04 -2.04
N GLY A 433 -19.07 -0.62 -3.18
CA GLY A 433 -19.53 0.00 -4.42
C GLY A 433 -18.42 0.69 -5.22
N VAL A 434 -17.13 0.40 -4.95
CA VAL A 434 -16.01 0.95 -5.71
C VAL A 434 -15.93 0.28 -7.08
N PRO A 435 -16.01 1.04 -8.20
CA PRO A 435 -15.98 0.48 -9.55
C PRO A 435 -14.55 0.12 -9.97
N LEU A 436 -14.02 -0.98 -9.43
CA LEU A 436 -12.71 -1.49 -9.82
C LEU A 436 -12.65 -1.85 -11.30
N LYS A 437 -11.53 -1.54 -11.97
CA LYS A 437 -11.29 -1.90 -13.39
C LYS A 437 -11.19 -3.41 -13.61
N ALA A 438 -10.70 -4.13 -12.61
CA ALA A 438 -10.58 -5.60 -12.60
C ALA A 438 -10.46 -6.11 -11.16
N LEU A 439 -10.72 -7.40 -10.94
CA LEU A 439 -10.45 -8.06 -9.67
C LEU A 439 -8.97 -8.43 -9.59
N VAL A 440 -8.40 -8.33 -8.38
CA VAL A 440 -7.02 -8.72 -8.09
C VAL A 440 -7.01 -9.88 -7.12
N SER A 441 -6.28 -10.93 -7.46
CA SER A 441 -5.98 -12.05 -6.56
C SER A 441 -4.48 -12.14 -6.30
N GLY A 442 -4.08 -12.96 -5.32
CA GLY A 442 -2.68 -13.18 -5.04
C GLY A 442 -2.41 -14.59 -4.49
N THR A 443 -1.25 -15.13 -4.84
CA THR A 443 -0.74 -16.40 -4.34
C THR A 443 0.70 -16.27 -3.85
N ALA A 444 1.13 -17.14 -2.94
CA ALA A 444 2.52 -17.25 -2.53
C ALA A 444 3.11 -18.55 -3.05
N MET A 445 4.16 -18.41 -3.84
CA MET A 445 4.96 -19.50 -4.37
C MET A 445 6.12 -19.78 -3.42
N GLY A 446 6.44 -21.03 -3.23
CA GLY A 446 7.63 -21.45 -2.48
C GLY A 446 8.59 -22.23 -3.34
N LEU A 447 9.76 -22.49 -2.78
CA LEU A 447 10.79 -23.27 -3.46
C LEU A 447 11.56 -24.10 -2.44
N ILE A 448 11.86 -25.32 -2.84
CA ILE A 448 12.81 -26.20 -2.15
C ILE A 448 13.89 -26.61 -3.14
N LYS A 449 15.15 -26.39 -2.77
CA LYS A 449 16.33 -26.72 -3.55
C LYS A 449 17.25 -27.63 -2.75
N GLU A 450 17.50 -28.82 -3.25
CA GLU A 450 18.48 -29.78 -2.70
C GLU A 450 19.51 -30.13 -3.78
N GLY A 451 20.69 -29.57 -3.66
CA GLY A 451 21.72 -29.69 -4.69
C GLY A 451 21.25 -29.12 -6.04
N LYS A 452 21.04 -29.99 -7.02
CA LYS A 452 20.55 -29.64 -8.36
C LYS A 452 19.02 -29.78 -8.51
N GLU A 453 18.38 -30.51 -7.58
CA GLU A 453 16.94 -30.74 -7.61
C GLU A 453 16.21 -29.51 -7.07
N VAL A 454 15.19 -29.06 -7.80
CA VAL A 454 14.34 -27.92 -7.43
C VAL A 454 12.87 -28.32 -7.56
N ARG A 455 12.08 -27.95 -6.55
CA ARG A 455 10.62 -28.07 -6.60
C ARG A 455 10.01 -26.72 -6.25
N ILE A 456 9.14 -26.25 -7.10
CA ILE A 456 8.34 -25.04 -6.90
C ILE A 456 7.00 -25.46 -6.32
N LEU A 457 6.56 -24.77 -5.27
CA LEU A 457 5.32 -25.04 -4.54
C LEU A 457 4.35 -23.89 -4.78
N THR A 458 3.12 -24.20 -5.15
CA THR A 458 2.06 -23.22 -5.31
C THR A 458 1.26 -23.09 -4.01
N ASP A 459 0.95 -21.87 -3.61
CA ASP A 459 0.17 -21.58 -2.39
C ASP A 459 0.75 -22.22 -1.13
N ILE A 460 1.92 -21.74 -0.71
CA ILE A 460 2.62 -22.28 0.47
C ILE A 460 1.88 -21.96 1.77
N GLN A 461 1.92 -22.91 2.69
CA GLN A 461 1.49 -22.74 4.06
C GLN A 461 2.64 -22.34 4.99
N GLY A 462 2.34 -21.98 6.25
CA GLY A 462 3.32 -21.44 7.19
C GLY A 462 4.56 -22.31 7.43
N ILE A 463 4.41 -23.64 7.50
CA ILE A 463 5.55 -24.54 7.67
C ILE A 463 6.42 -24.58 6.40
N GLU A 464 5.83 -24.51 5.22
CA GLU A 464 6.54 -24.51 3.93
C GLU A 464 7.27 -23.17 3.69
N ASP A 465 6.66 -22.04 4.09
CA ASP A 465 7.37 -20.76 4.16
C ASP A 465 8.58 -20.86 5.09
N PHE A 466 8.38 -21.37 6.32
CA PHE A 466 9.46 -21.43 7.31
C PHE A 466 10.62 -22.33 6.88
N LEU A 467 10.34 -23.49 6.28
CA LEU A 467 11.33 -24.51 5.92
C LEU A 467 11.81 -24.43 4.46
N GLY A 468 11.15 -23.65 3.61
CA GLY A 468 11.52 -23.42 2.22
C GLY A 468 12.68 -22.46 2.04
N ASP A 469 13.11 -22.28 0.80
CA ASP A 469 14.25 -21.45 0.39
C ASP A 469 13.81 -20.13 -0.23
N MET A 470 12.54 -20.00 -0.66
CA MET A 470 11.93 -18.82 -1.26
C MET A 470 10.50 -18.63 -0.76
N ASP A 471 10.10 -17.39 -0.54
CA ASP A 471 8.73 -16.91 -0.40
C ASP A 471 8.48 -15.87 -1.49
N PHE A 472 7.73 -16.24 -2.53
CA PHE A 472 7.48 -15.39 -3.69
C PHE A 472 5.99 -15.11 -3.85
N LYS A 473 5.59 -13.89 -3.54
CA LYS A 473 4.22 -13.42 -3.63
C LYS A 473 3.97 -12.80 -5.00
N VAL A 474 2.92 -13.26 -5.67
CA VAL A 474 2.50 -12.81 -6.99
C VAL A 474 1.03 -12.39 -6.93
N ALA A 475 0.76 -11.11 -7.15
CA ALA A 475 -0.59 -10.56 -7.25
C ALA A 475 -0.88 -10.07 -8.68
N GLY A 476 -2.14 -10.14 -9.10
CA GLY A 476 -2.54 -9.65 -10.42
C GLY A 476 -3.99 -9.97 -10.76
N THR A 477 -4.38 -9.47 -11.92
CA THR A 477 -5.68 -9.66 -12.54
C THR A 477 -5.66 -10.86 -13.49
N ASP A 478 -6.73 -11.07 -14.22
CA ASP A 478 -6.79 -12.00 -15.36
C ASP A 478 -5.87 -11.60 -16.53
N LYS A 479 -5.59 -10.29 -16.67
CA LYS A 479 -4.74 -9.75 -17.75
C LYS A 479 -3.26 -9.88 -17.43
N GLY A 480 -2.84 -9.59 -16.18
CA GLY A 480 -1.43 -9.59 -15.84
C GLY A 480 -1.14 -9.29 -14.37
N ILE A 481 0.13 -9.10 -14.10
CA ILE A 481 0.69 -8.88 -12.76
C ILE A 481 0.47 -7.43 -12.33
N THR A 482 0.11 -7.24 -11.06
CA THR A 482 0.00 -5.91 -10.43
C THR A 482 1.03 -5.69 -9.33
N ALA A 483 1.49 -6.76 -8.64
CA ALA A 483 2.56 -6.64 -7.67
C ALA A 483 3.32 -7.96 -7.49
N LEU A 484 4.62 -7.85 -7.19
CA LEU A 484 5.50 -8.95 -6.84
C LEU A 484 6.28 -8.62 -5.57
N GLN A 485 6.53 -9.66 -4.75
CA GLN A 485 7.49 -9.57 -3.66
C GLN A 485 8.14 -10.95 -3.46
N MET A 486 9.47 -11.02 -3.64
CA MET A 486 10.26 -12.23 -3.45
C MET A 486 11.28 -12.05 -2.33
N ASP A 487 11.27 -13.00 -1.39
CA ASP A 487 12.22 -13.12 -0.30
C ASP A 487 12.96 -14.44 -0.41
N MET A 488 14.28 -14.40 -0.36
CA MET A 488 15.14 -15.57 -0.44
C MET A 488 15.72 -15.93 0.93
N LYS A 489 16.00 -17.22 1.13
CA LYS A 489 16.73 -17.75 2.30
C LYS A 489 18.05 -18.43 1.89
N ILE A 490 18.37 -18.37 0.62
CA ILE A 490 19.64 -18.83 0.01
C ILE A 490 20.27 -17.68 -0.73
N THR A 491 21.52 -17.83 -1.11
CA THR A 491 22.41 -16.78 -1.64
C THR A 491 22.05 -16.30 -3.05
N GLY A 492 21.13 -16.95 -3.75
CA GLY A 492 20.62 -16.52 -5.03
C GLY A 492 19.96 -17.62 -5.86
N LEU A 493 19.14 -17.22 -6.81
CA LEU A 493 18.52 -18.10 -7.81
C LEU A 493 18.70 -17.54 -9.21
N PRO A 494 18.89 -18.39 -10.22
CA PRO A 494 18.90 -17.99 -11.61
C PRO A 494 17.51 -17.53 -12.08
N VAL A 495 17.47 -16.60 -13.02
CA VAL A 495 16.24 -16.05 -13.62
C VAL A 495 15.30 -17.13 -14.12
N SER A 496 15.83 -18.24 -14.69
CA SER A 496 15.02 -19.33 -15.21
C SER A 496 14.08 -19.96 -14.16
N ILE A 497 14.54 -20.13 -12.93
CA ILE A 497 13.71 -20.69 -11.84
C ILE A 497 12.64 -19.69 -11.41
N ILE A 498 12.97 -18.41 -11.38
CA ILE A 498 12.02 -17.33 -11.05
C ILE A 498 10.94 -17.25 -12.15
N SER A 499 11.35 -17.34 -13.43
CA SER A 499 10.45 -17.43 -14.57
C SER A 499 9.43 -18.57 -14.42
N ASP A 500 9.91 -19.76 -14.04
CA ASP A 500 9.03 -20.92 -13.83
C ASP A 500 8.04 -20.67 -12.67
N ALA A 501 8.48 -20.03 -11.60
CA ALA A 501 7.61 -19.67 -10.47
C ALA A 501 6.52 -18.66 -10.87
N ILE A 502 6.87 -17.63 -11.65
CA ILE A 502 5.92 -16.64 -12.17
C ILE A 502 4.88 -17.32 -13.06
N LYS A 503 5.32 -18.18 -14.00
CA LYS A 503 4.41 -18.91 -14.91
C LYS A 503 3.46 -19.83 -14.14
N LYS A 504 3.94 -20.54 -13.11
CA LYS A 504 3.11 -21.39 -12.24
C LYS A 504 2.15 -20.62 -11.34
N ALA A 505 2.46 -19.37 -11.00
CA ALA A 505 1.57 -18.53 -10.21
C ALA A 505 0.29 -18.11 -10.97
N ARG A 506 0.34 -18.00 -12.31
CA ARG A 506 -0.81 -17.56 -13.13
C ARG A 506 -2.05 -18.44 -12.97
N PRO A 507 -2.00 -19.78 -13.23
CA PRO A 507 -3.17 -20.63 -13.05
C PRO A 507 -3.73 -20.60 -11.63
N ALA A 508 -2.88 -20.51 -10.61
CA ALA A 508 -3.33 -20.38 -9.24
C ALA A 508 -4.09 -19.06 -8.98
N ARG A 509 -3.58 -17.93 -9.50
CA ARG A 509 -4.27 -16.64 -9.39
C ARG A 509 -5.63 -16.66 -10.07
N LEU A 510 -5.71 -17.23 -11.27
CA LEU A 510 -6.97 -17.35 -12.03
C LEU A 510 -7.99 -18.21 -11.28
N HIS A 511 -7.58 -19.34 -10.70
CA HIS A 511 -8.44 -20.17 -9.86
C HIS A 511 -8.95 -19.41 -8.63
N ILE A 512 -8.08 -18.61 -7.98
CA ILE A 512 -8.48 -17.78 -6.83
C ILE A 512 -9.48 -16.70 -7.27
N LEU A 513 -9.27 -16.05 -8.43
CA LEU A 513 -10.21 -15.06 -9.00
C LEU A 513 -11.58 -15.66 -9.24
N GLU A 514 -11.66 -16.86 -9.82
CA GLU A 514 -12.92 -17.58 -10.02
C GLU A 514 -13.67 -17.76 -8.70
N LYS A 515 -13.00 -18.20 -7.64
CA LYS A 515 -13.59 -18.36 -6.31
C LYS A 515 -14.01 -17.02 -5.65
N MET A 516 -13.32 -15.95 -5.95
CA MET A 516 -13.71 -14.61 -5.50
C MET A 516 -14.95 -14.10 -6.22
N GLN A 517 -15.07 -14.37 -7.53
CA GLN A 517 -16.24 -14.00 -8.34
C GLN A 517 -17.52 -14.73 -7.90
N GLU A 518 -17.41 -15.95 -7.36
CA GLU A 518 -18.56 -16.65 -6.76
C GLU A 518 -19.16 -15.88 -5.56
N ALA A 519 -18.38 -15.08 -4.84
CA ALA A 519 -18.82 -14.29 -3.70
C ALA A 519 -19.38 -12.91 -4.09
N ILE A 520 -18.70 -12.22 -4.99
CA ILE A 520 -19.12 -10.94 -5.57
C ILE A 520 -18.34 -10.71 -6.88
N ASP A 521 -19.08 -10.50 -7.98
CA ASP A 521 -18.51 -10.31 -9.32
C ASP A 521 -18.51 -8.85 -9.79
N LYS A 522 -19.36 -8.00 -9.18
CA LYS A 522 -19.59 -6.61 -9.55
C LYS A 522 -19.66 -5.71 -8.32
N PRO A 523 -19.30 -4.42 -8.46
CA PRO A 523 -19.53 -3.45 -7.38
C PRO A 523 -21.00 -3.39 -6.99
N GLN A 524 -21.27 -3.17 -5.70
CA GLN A 524 -22.62 -2.88 -5.24
C GLN A 524 -23.16 -1.64 -5.97
N GLU A 525 -24.42 -1.68 -6.41
CA GLU A 525 -25.05 -0.58 -7.15
C GLU A 525 -25.25 0.67 -6.30
N SER A 526 -25.41 0.51 -4.99
CA SER A 526 -25.59 1.62 -4.06
C SER A 526 -24.54 1.58 -2.95
N LEU A 527 -23.97 2.74 -2.66
CA LEU A 527 -23.10 2.91 -1.51
C LEU A 527 -23.85 2.69 -0.20
N SER A 528 -23.11 2.34 0.86
CA SER A 528 -23.66 2.29 2.21
C SER A 528 -24.43 3.58 2.54
N PRO A 529 -25.58 3.50 3.23
CA PRO A 529 -26.31 4.69 3.69
C PRO A 529 -25.50 5.56 4.66
N HIS A 530 -24.43 5.02 5.23
CA HIS A 530 -23.52 5.74 6.13
C HIS A 530 -22.28 6.31 5.42
N ALA A 531 -22.06 5.99 4.14
CA ALA A 531 -21.01 6.61 3.35
C ALA A 531 -21.38 8.05 2.99
N PRO A 532 -20.41 8.99 2.97
CA PRO A 532 -20.67 10.34 2.51
C PRO A 532 -21.11 10.31 1.05
N ARG A 533 -22.12 11.11 0.70
CA ARG A 533 -22.49 11.38 -0.70
C ARG A 533 -21.64 12.53 -1.19
N LEU A 534 -20.96 12.33 -2.30
CA LEU A 534 -20.14 13.36 -2.93
C LEU A 534 -20.88 13.88 -4.16
N LEU A 535 -20.93 15.20 -4.26
CA LEU A 535 -21.44 15.94 -5.40
C LEU A 535 -20.32 16.82 -5.91
N SER A 536 -19.83 16.54 -7.12
CA SER A 536 -18.72 17.29 -7.71
C SER A 536 -19.19 18.04 -8.93
N PHE A 537 -18.76 19.31 -9.06
CA PHE A 537 -19.00 20.16 -10.22
C PHE A 537 -17.84 21.13 -10.39
N ARG A 538 -17.79 21.81 -11.53
CA ARG A 538 -16.70 22.72 -11.87
C ARG A 538 -17.16 24.17 -11.86
N ILE A 539 -16.37 25.04 -11.26
CA ILE A 539 -16.49 26.49 -11.32
C ILE A 539 -15.31 27.09 -12.08
N ASP A 540 -15.46 28.36 -12.51
CA ASP A 540 -14.34 29.12 -13.07
C ASP A 540 -13.26 29.32 -11.98
N PRO A 541 -11.97 28.90 -12.22
CA PRO A 541 -10.90 29.06 -11.24
C PRO A 541 -10.73 30.49 -10.71
N GLU A 542 -11.04 31.51 -11.53
CA GLU A 542 -10.98 32.92 -11.11
C GLU A 542 -12.01 33.24 -10.00
N LEU A 543 -13.08 32.43 -9.87
CA LEU A 543 -14.15 32.63 -8.90
C LEU A 543 -13.95 31.84 -7.59
N ILE A 544 -12.90 31.04 -7.49
CA ILE A 544 -12.55 30.28 -6.25
C ILE A 544 -12.47 31.23 -5.06
N GLY A 545 -11.78 32.39 -5.23
CA GLY A 545 -11.68 33.40 -4.18
C GLY A 545 -13.03 33.97 -3.72
N THR A 546 -14.03 34.05 -4.62
CA THR A 546 -15.38 34.48 -4.28
C THR A 546 -16.13 33.48 -3.42
N VAL A 547 -15.98 32.18 -3.72
CA VAL A 547 -16.60 31.07 -2.95
C VAL A 547 -15.97 30.95 -1.59
N ILE A 548 -14.63 31.04 -1.51
CA ILE A 548 -13.90 30.98 -0.23
C ILE A 548 -14.24 32.21 0.63
N GLY A 549 -14.25 33.38 0.02
CA GLY A 549 -14.49 34.66 0.69
C GLY A 549 -13.33 35.12 1.59
N PRO A 550 -13.37 36.36 2.10
CA PRO A 550 -12.32 36.93 2.93
C PRO A 550 -12.09 36.10 4.21
N GLY A 551 -10.91 35.51 4.33
CA GLY A 551 -10.55 34.66 5.48
C GLY A 551 -11.42 33.40 5.62
N GLY A 552 -11.96 32.88 4.50
CA GLY A 552 -12.77 31.67 4.50
C GLY A 552 -14.20 31.84 5.03
N ARG A 553 -14.69 33.08 5.21
CA ARG A 553 -16.00 33.32 5.84
C ARG A 553 -17.18 32.82 5.00
N THR A 554 -17.11 32.96 3.68
CA THR A 554 -18.22 32.56 2.81
C THR A 554 -18.38 31.05 2.80
N ILE A 555 -17.29 30.32 2.54
CA ILE A 555 -17.33 28.84 2.51
C ILE A 555 -17.72 28.28 3.89
N LYS A 556 -17.23 28.86 4.98
CA LYS A 556 -17.61 28.50 6.35
C LYS A 556 -19.11 28.70 6.60
N GLY A 557 -19.65 29.84 6.18
CA GLY A 557 -21.09 30.13 6.30
C GLY A 557 -21.96 29.14 5.52
N ILE A 558 -21.53 28.73 4.32
CA ILE A 558 -22.22 27.72 3.52
C ILE A 558 -22.17 26.38 4.25
N THR A 559 -20.98 25.92 4.68
CA THR A 559 -20.75 24.67 5.40
C THR A 559 -21.60 24.57 6.67
N GLU A 560 -21.64 25.64 7.49
CA GLU A 560 -22.41 25.68 8.73
C GLU A 560 -23.94 25.68 8.46
N ARG A 561 -24.38 26.43 7.44
CA ARG A 561 -25.80 26.52 7.08
C ARG A 561 -26.37 25.20 6.55
N THR A 562 -25.59 24.51 5.72
CA THR A 562 -26.03 23.28 5.03
C THR A 562 -25.60 22.01 5.74
N ASN A 563 -24.75 22.11 6.78
CA ASN A 563 -24.11 20.96 7.45
C ASN A 563 -23.41 20.01 6.46
N THR A 564 -22.69 20.59 5.49
CA THR A 564 -21.91 19.87 4.48
C THR A 564 -20.42 20.15 4.66
N LYS A 565 -19.57 19.33 4.05
CA LYS A 565 -18.12 19.58 3.91
C LYS A 565 -17.85 19.96 2.46
N ILE A 566 -17.13 21.05 2.23
CA ILE A 566 -16.88 21.59 0.89
C ILE A 566 -15.38 21.71 0.69
N ASP A 567 -14.89 21.02 -0.34
CA ASP A 567 -13.50 21.07 -0.78
C ASP A 567 -13.41 21.70 -2.18
N ILE A 568 -12.41 22.55 -2.42
CA ILE A 568 -12.21 23.23 -3.70
C ILE A 568 -10.75 23.07 -4.11
N GLU A 569 -10.54 22.44 -5.28
CA GLU A 569 -9.22 22.28 -5.87
C GLU A 569 -8.82 23.50 -6.70
N ASP A 570 -7.51 23.74 -6.87
CA ASP A 570 -6.97 24.87 -7.64
C ASP A 570 -7.47 24.90 -9.10
N GLY A 571 -7.86 23.75 -9.66
CA GLY A 571 -8.48 23.64 -10.99
C GLY A 571 -9.96 24.04 -11.06
N GLY A 572 -10.57 24.48 -9.96
CA GLY A 572 -11.99 24.88 -9.88
C GLY A 572 -12.96 23.70 -9.72
N ILE A 573 -12.50 22.53 -9.39
CA ILE A 573 -13.36 21.39 -9.02
C ILE A 573 -13.84 21.62 -7.58
N VAL A 574 -15.16 21.71 -7.40
CA VAL A 574 -15.81 21.82 -6.10
C VAL A 574 -16.41 20.46 -5.75
N THR A 575 -16.04 19.89 -4.61
CA THR A 575 -16.61 18.66 -4.07
C THR A 575 -17.36 18.96 -2.78
N ILE A 576 -18.66 18.66 -2.76
CA ILE A 576 -19.54 18.81 -1.61
C ILE A 576 -19.80 17.40 -1.05
N ALA A 577 -19.45 17.19 0.21
CA ALA A 577 -19.71 15.93 0.91
C ALA A 577 -20.80 16.11 1.96
N SER A 578 -21.83 15.24 1.93
CA SER A 578 -22.91 15.22 2.90
C SER A 578 -23.47 13.81 3.06
N HIS A 579 -24.01 13.51 4.24
CA HIS A 579 -24.87 12.35 4.44
C HIS A 579 -26.31 12.56 3.98
N ASP A 580 -26.70 13.82 3.72
CA ASP A 580 -28.00 14.24 3.22
C ASP A 580 -27.84 14.83 1.81
N GLY A 581 -28.48 14.18 0.81
CA GLY A 581 -28.44 14.64 -0.58
C GLY A 581 -29.06 16.03 -0.78
N ALA A 582 -30.15 16.33 -0.07
CA ALA A 582 -30.81 17.65 -0.17
C ALA A 582 -29.93 18.77 0.36
N ALA A 583 -29.16 18.51 1.40
CA ALA A 583 -28.16 19.44 1.95
C ALA A 583 -27.02 19.71 0.96
N ALA A 584 -26.54 18.69 0.24
CA ALA A 584 -25.53 18.83 -0.79
C ALA A 584 -26.02 19.66 -1.98
N GLU A 585 -27.26 19.42 -2.44
CA GLU A 585 -27.90 20.18 -3.51
C GLU A 585 -28.12 21.64 -3.12
N GLU A 586 -28.46 21.91 -1.85
CA GLU A 586 -28.59 23.28 -1.35
C GLU A 586 -27.24 24.01 -1.37
N ALA A 587 -26.17 23.35 -0.90
CA ALA A 587 -24.81 23.91 -0.95
C ALA A 587 -24.37 24.16 -2.40
N GLN A 588 -24.65 23.25 -3.32
CA GLN A 588 -24.38 23.43 -4.75
C GLN A 588 -25.11 24.66 -5.30
N ARG A 589 -26.40 24.79 -5.05
CA ARG A 589 -27.22 25.92 -5.49
C ARG A 589 -26.66 27.27 -5.01
N ILE A 590 -26.18 27.31 -3.75
CA ILE A 590 -25.55 28.50 -3.19
C ILE A 590 -24.26 28.84 -3.96
N ILE A 591 -23.38 27.86 -4.18
CA ILE A 591 -22.10 28.07 -4.86
C ILE A 591 -22.32 28.45 -6.32
N GLU A 592 -23.22 27.76 -7.02
CA GLU A 592 -23.58 28.12 -8.40
C GLU A 592 -24.16 29.55 -8.49
N GLY A 593 -24.97 29.95 -7.51
CA GLY A 593 -25.49 31.33 -7.40
C GLY A 593 -24.36 32.36 -7.25
N LEU A 594 -23.35 32.07 -6.42
CA LEU A 594 -22.16 32.91 -6.23
C LEU A 594 -21.28 33.01 -7.48
N THR A 595 -21.16 31.94 -8.24
CA THR A 595 -20.26 31.81 -9.39
C THR A 595 -20.93 32.13 -10.73
N ARG A 596 -22.29 32.12 -10.79
CA ARG A 596 -23.03 32.47 -12.00
C ARG A 596 -22.70 33.91 -12.41
N LYS A 597 -22.23 34.09 -13.64
CA LYS A 597 -22.08 35.44 -14.24
C LYS A 597 -23.45 35.97 -14.56
N VAL A 598 -23.74 37.20 -14.08
CA VAL A 598 -24.97 37.92 -14.37
C VAL A 598 -24.72 38.79 -15.61
N HIS A 599 -25.67 38.82 -16.56
CA HIS A 599 -25.54 39.56 -17.77
C HIS A 599 -26.59 40.71 -17.85
N GLU A 600 -26.26 41.77 -18.54
CA GLU A 600 -27.19 42.84 -18.79
C GLU A 600 -28.42 42.35 -19.58
N GLY A 601 -29.60 42.82 -19.17
CA GLY A 601 -30.87 42.41 -19.76
C GLY A 601 -31.53 41.20 -19.11
N GLU A 602 -30.81 40.42 -18.27
CA GLU A 602 -31.41 39.27 -17.54
C GLU A 602 -32.47 39.73 -16.53
N ILE A 603 -33.51 38.90 -16.37
CA ILE A 603 -34.61 39.14 -15.45
C ILE A 603 -34.53 38.11 -14.30
N PHE A 604 -34.63 38.61 -13.08
CA PHE A 604 -34.62 37.80 -11.86
C PHE A 604 -35.83 38.10 -10.98
N SER A 605 -36.33 37.10 -10.28
CA SER A 605 -37.14 37.28 -9.08
C SER A 605 -36.17 37.38 -7.89
N GLY A 606 -36.24 38.47 -7.13
CA GLY A 606 -35.32 38.69 -6.02
C GLY A 606 -36.08 39.26 -4.81
N VAL A 607 -35.44 39.20 -3.65
CA VAL A 607 -35.99 39.71 -2.39
C VAL A 607 -35.31 41.01 -2.00
N VAL A 608 -36.10 41.99 -1.59
CA VAL A 608 -35.57 43.29 -1.11
C VAL A 608 -34.88 43.08 0.25
N THR A 609 -33.55 43.18 0.28
CA THR A 609 -32.73 42.95 1.47
C THR A 609 -32.57 44.20 2.34
N ARG A 610 -32.49 45.39 1.69
CA ARG A 610 -32.26 46.66 2.38
C ARG A 610 -32.77 47.84 1.56
N ILE A 611 -33.31 48.81 2.25
CA ILE A 611 -33.76 50.09 1.66
C ILE A 611 -32.87 51.20 2.15
N ILE A 612 -32.55 52.12 1.23
CA ILE A 612 -31.80 53.35 1.49
C ILE A 612 -32.53 54.52 0.78
N PRO A 613 -32.30 55.81 1.16
CA PRO A 613 -33.02 56.96 0.57
C PRO A 613 -32.94 57.06 -0.95
N ILE A 614 -31.91 56.48 -1.57
CA ILE A 614 -31.67 56.57 -3.03
C ILE A 614 -32.07 55.30 -3.80
N GLY A 615 -32.55 54.23 -3.12
CA GLY A 615 -32.97 52.99 -3.78
C GLY A 615 -33.12 51.80 -2.85
N ALA A 616 -33.37 50.62 -3.43
CA ALA A 616 -33.50 49.37 -2.74
C ALA A 616 -32.42 48.37 -3.23
N PHE A 617 -31.87 47.60 -2.33
CA PHE A 617 -31.04 46.46 -2.65
C PHE A 617 -31.91 45.21 -2.77
N VAL A 618 -31.72 44.49 -3.83
CA VAL A 618 -32.46 43.26 -4.14
C VAL A 618 -31.48 42.14 -4.32
N GLU A 619 -31.62 41.09 -3.54
CA GLU A 619 -30.85 39.84 -3.74
C GLU A 619 -31.47 39.08 -4.90
N ILE A 620 -30.76 39.01 -6.03
CA ILE A 620 -31.21 38.37 -7.27
C ILE A 620 -30.74 36.93 -7.40
N LEU A 621 -29.65 36.57 -6.72
CA LEU A 621 -29.11 35.22 -6.56
C LEU A 621 -28.53 35.11 -5.15
N PRO A 622 -28.42 33.91 -4.57
CA PRO A 622 -27.82 33.72 -3.26
C PRO A 622 -26.48 34.46 -3.13
N GLY A 623 -26.38 35.43 -2.23
CA GLY A 623 -25.19 36.25 -2.02
C GLY A 623 -24.88 37.31 -3.09
N LYS A 624 -25.72 37.50 -4.09
CA LYS A 624 -25.59 38.57 -5.10
C LYS A 624 -26.71 39.58 -5.02
N GLU A 625 -26.37 40.78 -4.61
CA GLU A 625 -27.28 41.91 -4.54
C GLU A 625 -27.05 42.87 -5.69
N GLY A 626 -28.16 43.43 -6.23
CA GLY A 626 -28.13 44.54 -7.11
C GLY A 626 -28.94 45.73 -6.53
N MET A 627 -28.62 46.94 -6.95
CA MET A 627 -29.34 48.13 -6.51
C MET A 627 -30.37 48.59 -7.54
N VAL A 628 -31.60 48.77 -7.12
CA VAL A 628 -32.65 49.48 -7.86
C VAL A 628 -32.63 50.92 -7.38
N HIS A 629 -32.16 51.86 -8.20
CA HIS A 629 -32.21 53.27 -7.87
C HIS A 629 -33.67 53.75 -7.81
N ILE A 630 -33.98 54.75 -6.95
CA ILE A 630 -35.34 55.27 -6.75
C ILE A 630 -36.02 55.63 -8.08
N SER A 631 -35.28 56.17 -9.07
CA SER A 631 -35.79 56.44 -10.39
C SER A 631 -36.11 55.24 -11.27
N GLN A 632 -35.76 54.02 -10.83
CA GLN A 632 -35.95 52.78 -11.56
C GLN A 632 -36.99 51.84 -10.88
N LEU A 633 -37.61 52.30 -9.79
CA LEU A 633 -38.64 51.56 -9.05
C LEU A 633 -40.01 51.55 -9.74
N SER A 634 -40.37 52.64 -10.45
CA SER A 634 -41.66 52.80 -11.15
C SER A 634 -41.53 53.68 -12.38
N GLU A 635 -42.47 53.55 -13.31
CA GLU A 635 -42.60 54.46 -14.46
C GLU A 635 -42.97 55.90 -14.02
N ALA A 636 -43.78 56.02 -12.93
CA ALA A 636 -44.11 57.27 -12.30
C ALA A 636 -43.01 57.76 -11.36
N ARG A 637 -42.99 59.09 -11.10
CA ARG A 637 -42.03 59.63 -10.12
C ARG A 637 -42.34 59.18 -8.73
N VAL A 638 -41.38 58.56 -8.09
CA VAL A 638 -41.43 58.03 -6.72
C VAL A 638 -40.78 59.03 -5.77
N GLU A 639 -41.49 59.45 -4.70
CA GLU A 639 -40.97 60.37 -3.68
C GLU A 639 -40.17 59.66 -2.60
N ARG A 640 -40.59 58.48 -2.21
CA ARG A 640 -39.93 57.64 -1.21
C ARG A 640 -39.88 56.18 -1.68
N VAL A 641 -38.78 55.49 -1.41
CA VAL A 641 -38.56 54.10 -1.82
C VAL A 641 -39.61 53.17 -1.21
N GLU A 642 -39.97 53.45 0.06
CA GLU A 642 -40.95 52.67 0.85
C GLU A 642 -42.39 52.75 0.30
N ASP A 643 -42.68 53.69 -0.58
CA ASP A 643 -43.99 53.84 -1.25
C ASP A 643 -44.20 52.77 -2.33
N VAL A 644 -43.08 52.12 -2.80
CA VAL A 644 -43.12 51.13 -3.88
C VAL A 644 -42.71 49.73 -3.40
N VAL A 645 -41.67 49.62 -2.56
CA VAL A 645 -41.15 48.35 -2.06
C VAL A 645 -40.81 48.41 -0.57
N ARG A 646 -40.95 47.30 0.12
CA ARG A 646 -40.56 47.14 1.52
C ARG A 646 -39.48 46.04 1.65
N GLN A 647 -38.74 46.11 2.73
CA GLN A 647 -37.79 45.06 3.04
C GLN A 647 -38.52 43.73 3.24
N GLY A 648 -38.07 42.69 2.53
CA GLY A 648 -38.68 41.35 2.50
C GLY A 648 -39.63 41.12 1.32
N ASP A 649 -39.97 42.19 0.54
CA ASP A 649 -40.83 42.04 -0.65
C ASP A 649 -40.09 41.24 -1.75
N GLU A 650 -40.81 40.34 -2.39
CA GLU A 650 -40.36 39.64 -3.59
C GLU A 650 -40.71 40.46 -4.83
N VAL A 651 -39.69 40.83 -5.61
CA VAL A 651 -39.83 41.70 -6.77
C VAL A 651 -39.14 41.11 -8.00
N THR A 652 -39.75 41.28 -9.16
CA THR A 652 -39.12 40.93 -10.43
C THR A 652 -38.32 42.11 -10.93
N VAL A 653 -37.03 41.91 -11.14
CA VAL A 653 -36.07 42.96 -11.56
C VAL A 653 -35.33 42.53 -12.82
N ARG A 654 -34.97 43.52 -13.66
CA ARG A 654 -34.09 43.31 -14.81
C ARG A 654 -32.75 43.95 -14.54
N VAL A 655 -31.67 43.26 -14.92
CA VAL A 655 -30.31 43.84 -14.92
C VAL A 655 -30.24 44.90 -15.99
N ARG A 656 -30.03 46.13 -15.58
CA ARG A 656 -29.92 47.27 -16.48
C ARG A 656 -28.49 47.48 -16.97
N GLU A 657 -27.54 47.33 -16.06
CA GLU A 657 -26.12 47.63 -16.30
C GLU A 657 -25.26 47.02 -15.21
N ILE A 658 -24.07 46.58 -15.57
CA ILE A 658 -23.03 46.16 -14.62
C ILE A 658 -21.87 47.14 -14.76
N ASP A 659 -21.60 47.95 -13.72
CA ASP A 659 -20.58 48.97 -13.79
C ASP A 659 -19.14 48.35 -13.81
N SER A 660 -18.14 49.21 -14.12
CA SER A 660 -16.72 48.82 -14.19
C SER A 660 -16.13 48.27 -12.85
N ARG A 661 -16.89 48.41 -11.76
CA ARG A 661 -16.55 47.86 -10.42
C ARG A 661 -17.33 46.59 -10.10
N GLY A 662 -18.08 46.04 -11.07
CA GLY A 662 -18.87 44.84 -10.90
C GLY A 662 -20.19 45.02 -10.11
N ARG A 663 -20.65 46.27 -9.86
CA ARG A 663 -21.90 46.54 -9.17
C ARG A 663 -23.07 46.41 -10.13
N ILE A 664 -24.09 45.62 -9.71
CA ILE A 664 -25.26 45.30 -10.52
C ILE A 664 -26.33 46.39 -10.30
N ASN A 665 -26.67 47.11 -11.35
CA ASN A 665 -27.75 48.10 -11.37
C ASN A 665 -29.01 47.42 -11.95
N LEU A 666 -30.08 47.44 -11.17
CA LEU A 666 -31.35 46.81 -11.50
C LEU A 666 -32.46 47.84 -11.83
N THR A 667 -33.50 47.36 -12.51
CA THR A 667 -34.71 48.15 -12.78
C THR A 667 -35.97 47.31 -12.63
N LEU A 668 -37.02 47.88 -12.04
CA LEU A 668 -38.40 47.38 -12.01
C LEU A 668 -39.20 47.86 -13.21
N ARG A 669 -38.68 48.83 -13.99
CA ARG A 669 -39.37 49.42 -15.16
C ARG A 669 -39.42 48.43 -16.31
N GLY A 670 -40.60 48.35 -16.94
CA GLY A 670 -40.79 47.46 -18.10
C GLY A 670 -40.68 45.99 -17.82
N VAL A 671 -40.68 45.57 -16.54
CA VAL A 671 -40.75 44.17 -16.12
C VAL A 671 -42.14 43.95 -15.56
N GLY A 672 -42.99 43.17 -16.26
CA GLY A 672 -44.36 42.87 -15.79
C GLY A 672 -44.30 42.19 -14.42
N GLN A 673 -44.95 42.81 -13.42
CA GLN A 673 -45.11 42.27 -12.10
C GLN A 673 -46.13 41.11 -12.21
N ASN A 674 -45.70 39.91 -12.45
CA ASN A 674 -46.61 38.74 -12.48
C ASN A 674 -46.78 38.20 -11.06
N ASN A 675 -47.94 38.53 -10.48
CA ASN A 675 -48.47 37.78 -9.35
C ASN A 675 -48.83 36.35 -9.84
N GLY A 676 -47.95 35.38 -9.54
CA GLY A 676 -48.22 33.96 -9.60
C GLY A 676 -48.12 33.28 -10.97
N MET A 677 -46.90 33.20 -11.53
CA MET A 677 -46.57 32.13 -12.49
C MET A 677 -45.24 31.48 -12.12
N SER A 678 -45.30 30.19 -11.94
CA SER A 678 -44.14 29.30 -11.81
C SER A 678 -43.29 29.41 -13.09
N TYR A 679 -42.05 29.85 -12.93
CA TYR A 679 -41.05 29.78 -14.00
C TYR A 679 -40.68 28.34 -14.33
N PRO A 680 -40.44 28.00 -15.62
CA PRO A 680 -39.91 26.69 -15.97
C PRO A 680 -38.53 26.53 -15.30
N GLN A 681 -38.37 25.49 -14.54
CA GLN A 681 -37.09 25.01 -14.03
C GLN A 681 -36.11 24.88 -15.21
N PRO A 682 -34.86 25.34 -15.09
CA PRO A 682 -33.88 25.07 -16.12
C PRO A 682 -33.74 23.56 -16.23
N THR A 683 -34.05 23.01 -17.39
CA THR A 683 -33.78 21.62 -17.72
C THR A 683 -32.28 21.40 -17.51
N PRO A 684 -31.88 20.39 -16.70
CA PRO A 684 -30.48 20.02 -16.61
C PRO A 684 -30.04 19.59 -18.02
N THR A 685 -29.02 20.23 -18.53
CA THR A 685 -28.34 19.77 -19.75
C THR A 685 -27.86 18.37 -19.47
N PRO A 686 -28.28 17.34 -20.19
CA PRO A 686 -27.78 16.01 -19.98
C PRO A 686 -26.29 16.01 -20.28
N VAL A 687 -25.48 15.73 -19.27
CA VAL A 687 -24.09 15.34 -19.46
C VAL A 687 -24.13 14.06 -20.24
N ALA A 688 -23.66 14.09 -21.48
CA ALA A 688 -23.52 12.90 -22.31
C ALA A 688 -22.70 11.86 -21.54
N PRO A 689 -23.10 10.59 -21.53
CA PRO A 689 -22.26 9.56 -20.98
C PRO A 689 -20.97 9.53 -21.80
N LEU A 690 -19.85 9.75 -21.14
CA LEU A 690 -18.54 9.48 -21.70
C LEU A 690 -18.38 7.97 -21.87
N ASN A 691 -18.31 7.56 -23.15
CA ASN A 691 -17.95 6.19 -23.56
C ASN A 691 -16.54 5.83 -23.10
#